data_0c2e5be6eb9ccf22bc8eb1a197c29488
#
_entry.id   0c2e5be6eb9ccf22bc8eb1a197c29488
#
_cell.length_a   1.000
_cell.length_b   1.000
_cell.length_c   1.000
_cell.angle_alpha   90.00
_cell.angle_beta   90.00
_cell.angle_gamma   90.00
#
_symmetry.space_group_name_H-M   'P 1'
#
loop_
_entity.id
_entity.type
_entity.pdbx_description
1 polymer ?
#
loop_
_entity_poly.entity_id
_entity_poly.type
_entity_poly.pdbx_seq_one_letter_code
_entity_poly.pdbx_strand_id
1 'polypeptide(L)'
;YVRHHSHFVAPEYYDACDEVGMFVSPELPIGYPRFYDRAQGAALELYKSEWTAAIKRYRNHPAIFDWCMGNEQWEGMPRVGPDLYRIAKELDTTRPVIDSDGISSWGFIDSTRDRPTLDFYTVMFDILTTPFDNPDKFKTGKPLKPIITHEEGNFVHFPQLDEIELFGGTFKPFWLADCRDRVERAGLLGEAPEWSKASQRLYLLCHKANIEALRKNPCISGYDWWLLQPWYCGSNGLLDVHRRPITVTPEEVRRFNGPAVLLQDGLRQTYSGGEPARVELMVSNYSGTAFGHGVVTCALVSSGQTLDTRTIDVGPVANGDVKPLGTLEFALPDAAEPQCLGIQASLEAGGLRQSNDWTLWVYPKGAPNLTQQAPLYASPDTMSLLAPFLPHPMPDREALPSPAVYVARQPNGALLRAAEQGSCVLLLSPAGVFPADCTTFKSAWWLGVFDGDSNAGTYVYDNPVTRGLTPGGWCDASWFHLLQGAQTLLLDGLPAQPEVLLRALNTHGAPHPFSRYVDFEYVWRNKALLVQAKVGKGALIISGLNFDVAARNGGPEAGYVLGRLISHACGFPQPEAEWSREFVKDALEKSAFAKGPLVSGFSRLLYHKGEEARGQSYRERDAAAYRIRQEEPLHRVEWESAPAPDAPWATFVFAGGFPFTEPPLKNPGFTLTVNGHPVLDFDTSKTQTLWQGKDGQSALLYVPGHVQPSWSATAGLFYLAVPKDLFAPGKPCRIGVRSRGSDRGRYFGLNPYADILQAGFPCER
;
A
#
# COMPACT_ATOMS: atom_id res chain seq x y z
N TYR A 1 -10.26 -8.88 24.36
CA TYR A 1 -9.41 -10.05 24.65
C TYR A 1 -8.03 -9.87 24.05
N VAL A 2 -7.08 -10.73 24.44
CA VAL A 2 -5.71 -10.76 23.90
C VAL A 2 -5.46 -12.14 23.32
N ARG A 3 -5.01 -12.20 22.09
CA ARG A 3 -4.53 -13.42 21.45
C ARG A 3 -3.01 -13.56 21.62
N HIS A 4 -2.58 -14.74 22.01
CA HIS A 4 -1.16 -15.07 22.10
C HIS A 4 -0.75 -15.94 20.92
N HIS A 5 -0.15 -15.34 19.91
CA HIS A 5 0.30 -16.04 18.71
C HIS A 5 1.30 -17.14 19.06
N SER A 6 0.89 -18.40 18.85
CA SER A 6 1.72 -19.60 18.93
C SER A 6 2.48 -19.80 20.26
N HIS A 7 1.88 -19.40 21.41
CA HIS A 7 2.49 -19.73 22.72
C HIS A 7 1.52 -19.65 23.90
N PHE A 8 1.91 -20.34 24.97
CA PHE A 8 1.34 -20.15 26.31
C PHE A 8 2.30 -19.29 27.13
N VAL A 9 1.75 -18.35 27.89
CA VAL A 9 2.53 -17.48 28.79
C VAL A 9 2.66 -18.06 30.20
N ALA A 10 3.41 -17.40 31.05
CA ALA A 10 3.58 -17.80 32.44
C ALA A 10 2.24 -17.73 33.22
N PRO A 11 2.04 -18.58 34.23
CA PRO A 11 0.78 -18.61 34.99
C PRO A 11 0.37 -17.26 35.59
N GLU A 12 1.33 -16.49 36.05
CA GLU A 12 1.13 -15.17 36.65
C GLU A 12 0.45 -14.18 35.70
N TYR A 13 0.61 -14.39 34.41
CA TYR A 13 -0.07 -13.59 33.39
C TYR A 13 -1.59 -13.91 33.37
N TYR A 14 -1.95 -15.19 33.47
CA TYR A 14 -3.35 -15.60 33.51
C TYR A 14 -3.99 -15.18 34.81
N ASP A 15 -3.28 -15.26 35.98
CA ASP A 15 -3.72 -14.73 37.23
C ASP A 15 -4.06 -13.24 37.13
N ALA A 16 -3.17 -12.46 36.56
CA ALA A 16 -3.40 -11.02 36.33
C ALA A 16 -4.60 -10.76 35.39
N CYS A 17 -4.76 -11.57 34.31
CA CYS A 17 -5.92 -11.46 33.43
C CYS A 17 -7.23 -11.81 34.14
N ASP A 18 -7.23 -12.79 35.01
CA ASP A 18 -8.39 -13.14 35.85
C ASP A 18 -8.77 -11.96 36.77
N GLU A 19 -7.79 -11.31 37.39
CA GLU A 19 -8.02 -10.16 38.29
C GLU A 19 -8.61 -8.95 37.55
N VAL A 20 -8.14 -8.66 36.32
CA VAL A 20 -8.62 -7.49 35.56
C VAL A 20 -9.79 -7.79 34.63
N GLY A 21 -10.22 -9.04 34.53
CA GLY A 21 -11.30 -9.48 33.64
C GLY A 21 -10.93 -9.44 32.15
N MET A 22 -9.66 -9.71 31.79
CA MET A 22 -9.18 -9.73 30.42
C MET A 22 -9.22 -11.15 29.84
N PHE A 23 -10.01 -11.37 28.80
CA PHE A 23 -9.99 -12.65 28.09
C PHE A 23 -8.70 -12.86 27.28
N VAL A 24 -8.28 -14.11 27.22
CA VAL A 24 -7.05 -14.55 26.55
C VAL A 24 -7.35 -15.76 25.67
N SER A 25 -6.85 -15.74 24.44
CA SER A 25 -6.82 -16.88 23.51
C SER A 25 -5.37 -17.36 23.37
N PRO A 26 -4.98 -18.42 24.12
CA PRO A 26 -3.64 -18.99 24.02
C PRO A 26 -3.59 -20.03 22.90
N GLU A 27 -2.45 -20.10 22.21
CA GLU A 27 -2.23 -21.07 21.14
C GLU A 27 -1.15 -22.07 21.47
N LEU A 28 -1.35 -23.31 21.05
CA LEU A 28 -0.25 -24.28 21.04
C LEU A 28 0.84 -23.80 20.06
N PRO A 29 2.13 -23.90 20.40
CA PRO A 29 3.22 -23.35 19.60
C PRO A 29 3.44 -24.10 18.27
N ILE A 30 2.43 -24.11 17.45
CA ILE A 30 2.40 -24.73 16.15
C ILE A 30 1.89 -23.70 15.13
N GLY A 31 2.75 -23.34 14.19
CA GLY A 31 2.41 -22.42 13.12
C GLY A 31 2.68 -23.03 11.74
N TYR A 32 1.81 -22.71 10.79
CA TYR A 32 1.96 -23.00 9.37
C TYR A 32 1.92 -24.48 8.95
N PRO A 33 1.24 -24.81 7.80
CA PRO A 33 0.89 -26.19 7.39
C PRO A 33 2.05 -27.15 7.25
N ARG A 34 3.24 -26.63 6.98
CA ARG A 34 4.41 -27.48 6.69
C ARG A 34 4.93 -28.28 7.89
N PHE A 35 4.57 -27.91 9.10
CA PHE A 35 4.99 -28.62 10.30
C PHE A 35 4.08 -29.80 10.63
N TYR A 36 2.79 -29.72 10.30
CA TYR A 36 1.80 -30.75 10.63
C TYR A 36 1.83 -31.96 9.72
N ASP A 37 1.93 -31.75 8.42
CA ASP A 37 1.99 -32.88 7.47
C ASP A 37 3.19 -33.79 7.68
N ARG A 38 4.17 -33.32 8.45
CA ARG A 38 5.39 -34.06 8.78
C ARG A 38 5.44 -34.55 10.21
N ALA A 39 4.55 -34.13 11.08
CA ALA A 39 4.48 -34.59 12.46
C ALA A 39 3.98 -36.02 12.51
N GLN A 40 4.87 -36.96 12.70
CA GLN A 40 4.58 -38.39 12.86
C GLN A 40 5.25 -38.92 14.12
N GLY A 41 4.75 -40.02 14.65
CA GLY A 41 5.35 -40.72 15.78
C GLY A 41 5.57 -39.82 17.01
N ALA A 42 6.80 -39.69 17.45
CA ALA A 42 7.17 -38.96 18.69
C ALA A 42 6.75 -37.46 18.70
N ALA A 43 6.79 -36.80 17.54
CA ALA A 43 6.37 -35.39 17.47
C ALA A 43 4.86 -35.22 17.71
N LEU A 44 4.04 -36.13 17.17
CA LEU A 44 2.61 -36.11 17.38
C LEU A 44 2.26 -36.37 18.86
N GLU A 45 2.92 -37.35 19.47
CA GLU A 45 2.73 -37.66 20.91
C GLU A 45 3.21 -36.48 21.79
N LEU A 46 4.26 -35.79 21.41
CA LEU A 46 4.69 -34.56 22.08
C LEU A 46 3.59 -33.50 22.05
N TYR A 47 3.01 -33.20 20.88
CA TYR A 47 1.91 -32.22 20.77
C TYR A 47 0.71 -32.59 21.66
N LYS A 48 0.29 -33.87 21.64
CA LYS A 48 -0.78 -34.35 22.52
C LYS A 48 -0.43 -34.19 24.00
N SER A 49 0.81 -34.48 24.37
CA SER A 49 1.32 -34.34 25.72
C SER A 49 1.31 -32.86 26.19
N GLU A 50 1.90 -31.95 25.40
CA GLU A 50 1.94 -30.52 25.68
C GLU A 50 0.53 -29.93 25.75
N TRP A 51 -0.35 -30.27 24.81
CA TRP A 51 -1.73 -29.85 24.81
C TRP A 51 -2.49 -30.28 26.04
N THR A 52 -2.35 -31.55 26.42
CA THR A 52 -2.93 -32.13 27.61
C THR A 52 -2.44 -31.43 28.88
N ALA A 53 -1.13 -31.18 28.96
CA ALA A 53 -0.51 -30.52 30.10
C ALA A 53 -0.98 -29.07 30.24
N ALA A 54 -1.01 -28.34 29.12
CA ALA A 54 -1.46 -26.94 29.06
C ALA A 54 -2.92 -26.81 29.53
N ILE A 55 -3.83 -27.62 28.97
CA ILE A 55 -5.24 -27.56 29.38
C ILE A 55 -5.42 -27.92 30.86
N LYS A 56 -4.79 -28.98 31.32
CA LYS A 56 -4.87 -29.37 32.77
C LYS A 56 -4.34 -28.26 33.66
N ARG A 57 -3.28 -27.57 33.26
CA ARG A 57 -2.68 -26.49 34.05
C ARG A 57 -3.57 -25.26 34.12
N TYR A 58 -4.11 -24.84 32.98
CA TYR A 58 -4.70 -23.51 32.82
C TYR A 58 -6.23 -23.48 32.78
N ARG A 59 -6.94 -24.62 32.70
CA ARG A 59 -8.40 -24.67 32.54
C ARG A 59 -9.20 -24.02 33.72
N ASN A 60 -8.56 -23.78 34.84
CA ASN A 60 -9.22 -23.12 36.01
C ASN A 60 -9.12 -21.58 35.92
N HIS A 61 -8.45 -21.00 34.96
CA HIS A 61 -8.42 -19.56 34.75
C HIS A 61 -9.64 -19.09 33.96
N PRO A 62 -10.56 -18.31 34.57
CA PRO A 62 -11.73 -17.77 33.86
C PRO A 62 -11.35 -16.82 32.72
N ALA A 63 -10.15 -16.24 32.73
CA ALA A 63 -9.64 -15.40 31.65
C ALA A 63 -9.48 -16.13 30.32
N ILE A 64 -9.24 -17.45 30.30
CA ILE A 64 -9.07 -18.20 29.04
C ILE A 64 -10.40 -18.30 28.32
N PHE A 65 -10.45 -17.71 27.13
CA PHE A 65 -11.64 -17.65 26.30
C PHE A 65 -11.87 -18.96 25.52
N ASP A 66 -10.82 -19.49 24.91
CA ASP A 66 -10.86 -20.68 24.04
C ASP A 66 -9.57 -21.48 24.14
N TRP A 67 -9.54 -22.61 23.45
CA TRP A 67 -8.37 -23.45 23.25
C TRP A 67 -8.03 -23.50 21.76
N CYS A 68 -6.92 -22.86 21.35
CA CYS A 68 -6.46 -22.82 19.99
C CYS A 68 -5.28 -23.77 19.75
N MET A 69 -5.40 -24.65 18.76
CA MET A 69 -4.37 -25.66 18.44
C MET A 69 -3.18 -25.10 17.65
N GLY A 70 -3.27 -23.90 17.09
CA GLY A 70 -2.16 -23.28 16.38
C GLY A 70 -2.56 -22.18 15.40
N ASN A 71 -1.57 -21.61 14.71
CA ASN A 71 -1.72 -20.48 13.82
C ASN A 71 -1.69 -20.88 12.34
N GLU A 72 -2.61 -20.31 11.55
CA GLU A 72 -2.65 -20.38 10.06
C GLU A 72 -2.51 -21.79 9.48
N GLN A 73 -3.25 -22.72 10.00
CA GLN A 73 -3.32 -24.07 9.45
C GLN A 73 -4.36 -24.12 8.33
N TRP A 74 -3.99 -23.72 7.14
CA TRP A 74 -4.86 -23.37 6.01
C TRP A 74 -5.90 -24.40 5.62
N GLU A 75 -5.59 -25.67 5.76
CA GLU A 75 -6.53 -26.77 5.53
C GLU A 75 -7.12 -27.35 6.84
N GLY A 76 -6.83 -26.68 7.97
CA GLY A 76 -7.03 -27.24 9.30
C GLY A 76 -6.03 -28.36 9.58
N MET A 77 -6.30 -29.10 10.62
CA MET A 77 -5.46 -30.23 11.05
C MET A 77 -6.16 -31.56 10.82
N PRO A 78 -6.31 -32.04 9.57
CA PRO A 78 -7.12 -33.23 9.29
C PRO A 78 -6.60 -34.49 9.97
N ARG A 79 -5.31 -34.56 10.28
CA ARG A 79 -4.69 -35.74 10.92
C ARG A 79 -4.63 -35.64 12.44
N VAL A 80 -4.22 -34.49 12.95
CA VAL A 80 -3.95 -34.29 14.39
C VAL A 80 -5.12 -33.60 15.09
N GLY A 81 -5.81 -32.70 14.40
CA GLY A 81 -6.90 -31.88 14.95
C GLY A 81 -8.01 -32.69 15.64
N PRO A 82 -8.53 -33.81 15.05
CA PRO A 82 -9.56 -34.61 15.72
C PRO A 82 -9.14 -35.12 17.10
N ASP A 83 -7.88 -35.57 17.24
CA ASP A 83 -7.37 -36.04 18.54
C ASP A 83 -7.22 -34.90 19.53
N LEU A 84 -6.63 -33.77 19.11
CA LEU A 84 -6.46 -32.59 19.98
C LEU A 84 -7.82 -32.00 20.38
N TYR A 85 -8.80 -31.95 19.47
CA TYR A 85 -10.15 -31.49 19.76
C TYR A 85 -10.81 -32.38 20.81
N ARG A 86 -10.76 -33.69 20.64
CA ARG A 86 -11.29 -34.68 21.59
C ARG A 86 -10.62 -34.51 22.96
N ILE A 87 -9.29 -34.42 23.01
CA ILE A 87 -8.54 -34.23 24.29
C ILE A 87 -9.01 -32.94 24.97
N ALA A 88 -9.16 -31.84 24.24
CA ALA A 88 -9.61 -30.58 24.83
C ALA A 88 -11.01 -30.72 25.41
N LYS A 89 -11.96 -31.29 24.66
CA LYS A 89 -13.36 -31.46 25.11
C LYS A 89 -13.49 -32.45 26.24
N GLU A 90 -12.63 -33.47 26.35
CA GLU A 90 -12.60 -34.39 27.51
C GLU A 90 -12.07 -33.70 28.78
N LEU A 91 -11.11 -32.77 28.63
CA LEU A 91 -10.47 -32.09 29.78
C LEU A 91 -11.20 -30.81 30.21
N ASP A 92 -11.84 -30.14 29.25
CA ASP A 92 -12.60 -28.90 29.51
C ASP A 92 -13.79 -28.79 28.55
N THR A 93 -14.99 -29.01 29.07
CA THR A 93 -16.25 -28.90 28.33
C THR A 93 -16.82 -27.48 28.29
N THR A 94 -16.19 -26.54 28.97
CA THR A 94 -16.74 -25.18 29.19
C THR A 94 -16.33 -24.17 28.13
N ARG A 95 -15.23 -24.45 27.41
CA ARG A 95 -14.65 -23.51 26.46
C ARG A 95 -14.79 -23.98 25.03
N PRO A 96 -14.91 -23.05 24.08
CA PRO A 96 -14.77 -23.35 22.66
C PRO A 96 -13.34 -23.82 22.34
N VAL A 97 -13.25 -24.60 21.25
CA VAL A 97 -11.98 -25.14 20.75
C VAL A 97 -11.90 -24.84 19.27
N ILE A 98 -10.76 -24.40 18.80
CA ILE A 98 -10.47 -24.18 17.39
C ILE A 98 -9.19 -24.91 16.97
N ASP A 99 -9.22 -25.49 15.78
CA ASP A 99 -8.07 -26.22 15.26
C ASP A 99 -6.99 -25.32 14.68
N SER A 100 -7.33 -24.08 14.39
CA SER A 100 -6.39 -23.06 13.95
C SER A 100 -6.97 -21.68 14.06
N ASP A 101 -6.20 -20.69 14.44
CA ASP A 101 -6.49 -19.29 14.18
C ASP A 101 -6.04 -18.94 12.75
N GLY A 102 -6.83 -18.19 11.97
CA GLY A 102 -6.54 -17.91 10.56
C GLY A 102 -6.78 -19.08 9.62
N ILE A 103 -7.90 -19.77 9.76
CA ILE A 103 -8.22 -21.01 9.02
C ILE A 103 -8.38 -20.81 7.54
N SER A 104 -8.83 -19.68 7.09
CA SER A 104 -8.89 -19.44 5.68
C SER A 104 -7.80 -18.48 5.29
N SER A 105 -6.79 -19.01 4.70
CA SER A 105 -5.89 -18.21 3.95
C SER A 105 -6.66 -17.53 2.81
N TRP A 106 -6.59 -16.20 2.76
CA TRP A 106 -6.81 -15.46 1.54
C TRP A 106 -8.26 -15.32 1.05
N GLY A 107 -9.20 -15.10 1.94
CA GLY A 107 -10.53 -14.62 1.58
C GLY A 107 -11.53 -15.64 1.04
N PHE A 108 -11.23 -16.92 1.10
CA PHE A 108 -12.16 -17.98 0.73
C PHE A 108 -12.46 -18.88 1.92
N ILE A 109 -13.28 -18.37 2.85
CA ILE A 109 -13.97 -19.28 3.73
C ILE A 109 -15.21 -19.76 3.02
N ASP A 110 -15.22 -21.00 2.79
CA ASP A 110 -16.49 -21.67 2.76
C ASP A 110 -17.01 -21.81 4.20
N SER A 111 -17.52 -20.70 4.77
CA SER A 111 -18.18 -20.66 6.08
C SER A 111 -19.48 -21.51 6.06
N THR A 112 -19.84 -22.03 4.90
CA THR A 112 -20.93 -22.98 4.70
C THR A 112 -20.47 -24.42 4.90
N ARG A 113 -19.16 -24.67 4.98
CA ARG A 113 -18.61 -26.00 5.17
C ARG A 113 -18.42 -26.29 6.67
N ASP A 114 -19.12 -27.31 7.16
CA ASP A 114 -18.93 -27.74 8.55
C ASP A 114 -17.52 -28.33 8.76
N ARG A 115 -16.90 -27.88 9.84
CA ARG A 115 -15.62 -28.41 10.32
C ARG A 115 -15.80 -28.89 11.76
N PRO A 116 -15.68 -30.21 11.98
CA PRO A 116 -15.98 -30.81 13.28
C PRO A 116 -14.94 -30.51 14.36
N THR A 117 -13.78 -29.96 13.99
CA THR A 117 -12.65 -29.67 14.89
C THR A 117 -12.59 -28.24 15.37
N LEU A 118 -13.65 -27.44 15.14
CA LEU A 118 -13.74 -26.07 15.63
C LEU A 118 -15.16 -25.71 16.03
N ASP A 119 -15.28 -24.85 17.02
CA ASP A 119 -16.54 -24.33 17.53
C ASP A 119 -16.92 -22.97 16.93
N PHE A 120 -15.96 -22.22 16.43
CA PHE A 120 -16.15 -20.97 15.68
C PHE A 120 -15.08 -20.83 14.58
N TYR A 121 -15.35 -20.03 13.56
CA TYR A 121 -14.38 -19.74 12.49
C TYR A 121 -13.51 -18.56 12.86
N THR A 122 -12.21 -18.66 12.58
CA THR A 122 -11.30 -17.51 12.57
C THR A 122 -10.90 -17.24 11.14
N VAL A 123 -11.13 -16.00 10.69
CA VAL A 123 -11.12 -15.64 9.27
C VAL A 123 -10.15 -14.53 8.99
N MET A 124 -9.16 -14.82 8.15
CA MET A 124 -8.34 -13.77 7.56
C MET A 124 -9.07 -13.21 6.33
N PHE A 125 -9.66 -12.01 6.44
CA PHE A 125 -10.12 -11.25 5.29
C PHE A 125 -8.94 -10.68 4.52
N ASP A 126 -9.18 -10.14 3.32
CA ASP A 126 -8.10 -9.60 2.50
C ASP A 126 -7.32 -8.48 3.22
N ILE A 127 -6.16 -8.84 3.78
CA ILE A 127 -5.28 -7.93 4.54
C ILE A 127 -4.67 -6.82 3.67
N LEU A 128 -4.73 -6.95 2.35
CA LEU A 128 -4.14 -6.02 1.39
C LEU A 128 -5.11 -4.93 0.94
N THR A 129 -6.38 -5.03 1.31
CA THR A 129 -7.40 -4.02 0.98
C THR A 129 -7.91 -3.31 2.22
N THR A 130 -8.38 -2.10 2.02
CA THR A 130 -9.19 -1.36 2.99
C THR A 130 -10.62 -1.21 2.44
N PRO A 131 -11.60 -0.79 3.24
CA PRO A 131 -12.91 -0.44 2.72
C PRO A 131 -12.91 0.70 1.71
N PHE A 132 -11.84 1.48 1.60
CA PHE A 132 -11.70 2.51 0.56
C PHE A 132 -11.52 1.91 -0.84
N ASP A 133 -10.75 0.81 -0.96
CA ASP A 133 -10.52 0.12 -2.23
C ASP A 133 -11.46 -1.07 -2.45
N ASN A 134 -12.02 -1.64 -1.39
CA ASN A 134 -12.99 -2.72 -1.44
C ASN A 134 -14.10 -2.51 -0.39
N PRO A 135 -15.18 -1.78 -0.71
CA PRO A 135 -16.29 -1.58 0.22
C PRO A 135 -16.97 -2.86 0.72
N ASP A 136 -16.85 -3.93 -0.06
CA ASP A 136 -17.43 -5.25 0.24
C ASP A 136 -16.44 -6.19 0.96
N LYS A 137 -15.29 -5.70 1.41
CA LYS A 137 -14.20 -6.48 2.02
C LYS A 137 -14.69 -7.48 3.06
N PHE A 138 -15.63 -7.08 3.93
CA PHE A 138 -16.14 -7.91 5.01
C PHE A 138 -17.53 -8.49 4.72
N LYS A 139 -17.99 -8.46 3.47
CA LYS A 139 -19.26 -9.05 3.11
C LYS A 139 -19.16 -10.59 3.16
N THR A 140 -20.02 -11.20 3.95
CA THR A 140 -20.10 -12.65 4.08
C THR A 140 -21.56 -13.08 4.14
N GLY A 141 -21.85 -14.28 3.65
CA GLY A 141 -23.14 -14.94 3.87
C GLY A 141 -23.31 -15.36 5.34
N LYS A 142 -24.49 -15.91 5.67
CA LYS A 142 -24.75 -16.44 7.02
C LYS A 142 -23.87 -17.67 7.27
N PRO A 143 -22.95 -17.62 8.25
CA PRO A 143 -22.06 -18.74 8.53
C PRO A 143 -22.78 -19.82 9.37
N LEU A 144 -22.27 -21.06 9.31
CA LEU A 144 -22.77 -22.15 10.15
C LEU A 144 -22.38 -21.99 11.63
N LYS A 145 -21.25 -21.36 11.89
CA LYS A 145 -20.71 -21.10 13.24
C LYS A 145 -20.30 -19.62 13.34
N PRO A 146 -20.16 -19.05 14.54
CA PRO A 146 -19.68 -17.68 14.71
C PRO A 146 -18.36 -17.43 13.97
N ILE A 147 -18.16 -16.20 13.50
CA ILE A 147 -16.92 -15.75 12.87
C ILE A 147 -16.23 -14.75 13.80
N ILE A 148 -14.95 -14.95 14.08
CA ILE A 148 -14.03 -13.96 14.61
C ILE A 148 -12.98 -13.71 13.51
N THR A 149 -12.60 -12.45 13.25
CA THR A 149 -11.56 -12.22 12.26
C THR A 149 -10.18 -12.54 12.81
N HIS A 150 -9.26 -12.85 11.92
CA HIS A 150 -7.87 -13.14 12.24
C HIS A 150 -6.97 -12.01 11.74
N GLU A 151 -6.16 -11.45 12.64
CA GLU A 151 -5.08 -10.49 12.36
C GLU A 151 -5.49 -9.32 11.43
N GLU A 152 -6.63 -8.69 11.73
CA GLU A 152 -7.14 -7.61 10.91
C GLU A 152 -6.36 -6.32 11.07
N GLY A 153 -6.12 -5.66 9.92
CA GLY A 153 -5.48 -4.36 9.91
C GLY A 153 -3.96 -4.45 9.93
N ASN A 154 -3.39 -5.19 9.00
CA ASN A 154 -1.94 -5.24 8.78
C ASN A 154 -1.39 -3.90 8.28
N PHE A 155 -1.65 -2.83 9.03
CA PHE A 155 -1.19 -1.48 8.73
C PHE A 155 0.09 -1.16 9.50
N VAL A 156 0.87 -0.23 8.97
CA VAL A 156 2.12 0.24 9.57
C VAL A 156 2.15 1.75 9.65
N HIS A 157 3.02 2.25 10.48
CA HIS A 157 3.38 3.66 10.49
C HIS A 157 4.90 3.83 10.43
N PHE A 158 5.36 5.02 10.09
CA PHE A 158 6.78 5.36 10.17
C PHE A 158 7.24 5.27 11.63
N PRO A 159 8.38 4.61 11.93
CA PRO A 159 8.80 4.36 13.30
C PRO A 159 9.16 5.64 14.07
N GLN A 160 9.01 5.58 15.38
CA GLN A 160 9.54 6.58 16.30
C GLN A 160 11.02 6.28 16.54
N LEU A 161 11.91 6.98 15.81
CA LEU A 161 13.34 6.66 15.80
C LEU A 161 14.04 6.91 17.15
N ASP A 162 13.43 7.65 18.07
CA ASP A 162 13.89 7.84 19.44
C ASP A 162 13.76 6.59 20.32
N GLU A 163 12.96 5.61 19.91
CA GLU A 163 12.87 4.33 20.61
C GLU A 163 14.23 3.62 20.76
N ILE A 164 15.15 3.87 19.84
CA ILE A 164 16.51 3.29 19.87
C ILE A 164 17.20 3.54 21.20
N GLU A 165 17.04 4.71 21.78
CA GLU A 165 17.68 5.13 23.02
C GLU A 165 17.17 4.36 24.26
N LEU A 166 16.01 3.70 24.12
CA LEU A 166 15.40 2.92 25.19
C LEU A 166 15.89 1.46 25.23
N PHE A 167 16.55 1.01 24.15
CA PHE A 167 17.07 -0.35 24.09
C PHE A 167 18.39 -0.46 24.87
N GLY A 168 18.36 -1.26 25.91
CA GLY A 168 19.54 -1.58 26.73
C GLY A 168 20.05 -3.00 26.49
N GLY A 169 21.20 -3.31 27.08
CA GLY A 169 21.75 -4.65 27.14
C GLY A 169 22.28 -5.17 25.79
N THR A 170 22.04 -6.46 25.54
CA THR A 170 22.59 -7.18 24.37
C THR A 170 21.73 -7.05 23.12
N PHE A 171 20.43 -6.80 23.26
CA PHE A 171 19.55 -6.64 22.11
C PHE A 171 19.76 -5.27 21.46
N LYS A 172 19.94 -5.28 20.14
CA LYS A 172 20.07 -4.08 19.31
C LYS A 172 18.96 -4.07 18.26
N PRO A 173 18.18 -3.00 18.17
CA PRO A 173 17.13 -2.89 17.15
C PRO A 173 17.75 -2.52 15.79
N PHE A 174 18.43 -3.46 15.15
CA PHE A 174 19.23 -3.22 13.94
C PHE A 174 18.41 -2.58 12.80
N TRP A 175 17.15 -2.99 12.64
CA TRP A 175 16.24 -2.45 11.64
C TRP A 175 15.91 -0.96 11.89
N LEU A 176 15.73 -0.60 13.14
CA LEU A 176 15.43 0.79 13.54
C LEU A 176 16.68 1.66 13.42
N ALA A 177 17.85 1.11 13.80
CA ALA A 177 19.14 1.76 13.65
C ALA A 177 19.49 2.01 12.18
N ASP A 178 19.30 1.04 11.29
CA ASP A 178 19.53 1.22 9.85
C ASP A 178 18.58 2.28 9.26
N CYS A 179 17.31 2.29 9.66
CA CYS A 179 16.38 3.33 9.24
C CYS A 179 16.87 4.73 9.67
N ARG A 180 17.26 4.88 10.95
CA ARG A 180 17.80 6.14 11.49
C ARG A 180 19.03 6.60 10.71
N ASP A 181 20.00 5.71 10.50
CA ASP A 181 21.24 6.00 9.79
C ASP A 181 21.01 6.45 8.34
N ARG A 182 20.01 5.87 7.67
CA ARG A 182 19.64 6.28 6.29
C ARG A 182 18.97 7.63 6.26
N VAL A 183 18.05 7.90 7.18
CA VAL A 183 17.38 9.20 7.32
C VAL A 183 18.40 10.30 7.68
N GLU A 184 19.34 9.99 8.58
CA GLU A 184 20.42 10.91 8.98
C GLU A 184 21.36 11.22 7.81
N ARG A 185 21.78 10.19 7.04
CA ARG A 185 22.61 10.40 5.83
C ARG A 185 21.90 11.22 4.76
N ALA A 186 20.58 11.20 4.72
CA ALA A 186 19.79 12.06 3.85
C ALA A 186 19.64 13.50 4.39
N GLY A 187 20.14 13.79 5.61
CA GLY A 187 20.00 15.10 6.27
C GLY A 187 18.59 15.38 6.81
N LEU A 188 17.76 14.37 6.99
CA LEU A 188 16.32 14.49 7.25
C LEU A 188 15.91 14.04 8.66
N LEU A 189 16.86 13.68 9.53
CA LEU A 189 16.56 13.13 10.85
C LEU A 189 15.69 14.07 11.71
N GLY A 190 15.87 15.38 11.58
CA GLY A 190 15.06 16.37 12.28
C GLY A 190 13.57 16.39 11.91
N GLU A 191 13.20 15.83 10.75
CA GLU A 191 11.82 15.77 10.28
C GLU A 191 11.10 14.46 10.72
N ALA A 192 11.85 13.43 11.11
CA ALA A 192 11.34 12.11 11.43
C ALA A 192 10.22 12.09 12.49
N PRO A 193 10.22 12.91 13.55
CA PRO A 193 9.12 12.96 14.51
C PRO A 193 7.79 13.37 13.89
N GLU A 194 7.81 14.34 12.97
CA GLU A 194 6.58 14.78 12.28
C GLU A 194 6.10 13.74 11.26
N TRP A 195 7.02 13.04 10.61
CA TRP A 195 6.67 11.90 9.74
C TRP A 195 5.97 10.78 10.51
N SER A 196 6.48 10.46 11.71
CA SER A 196 5.84 9.48 12.59
C SER A 196 4.40 9.88 12.90
N LYS A 197 4.17 11.14 13.30
CA LYS A 197 2.82 11.66 13.60
C LYS A 197 1.89 11.58 12.39
N ALA A 198 2.34 12.05 11.23
CA ALA A 198 1.57 12.03 9.98
C ALA A 198 1.19 10.60 9.59
N SER A 199 2.14 9.68 9.66
CA SER A 199 1.96 8.27 9.35
C SER A 199 1.00 7.58 10.30
N GLN A 200 1.08 7.87 11.60
CA GLN A 200 0.19 7.33 12.62
C GLN A 200 -1.27 7.78 12.43
N ARG A 201 -1.51 8.96 11.84
CA ARG A 201 -2.87 9.40 11.48
C ARG A 201 -3.47 8.56 10.36
N LEU A 202 -2.70 8.23 9.33
CA LEU A 202 -3.15 7.31 8.28
C LEU A 202 -3.38 5.90 8.83
N TYR A 203 -2.48 5.41 9.66
CA TYR A 203 -2.61 4.12 10.35
C TYR A 203 -3.94 4.03 11.11
N LEU A 204 -4.26 5.05 11.92
CA LEU A 204 -5.52 5.10 12.66
C LEU A 204 -6.75 5.16 11.71
N LEU A 205 -6.67 5.95 10.65
CA LEU A 205 -7.74 6.06 9.65
C LEU A 205 -8.03 4.71 8.99
N CYS A 206 -7.01 3.96 8.61
CA CYS A 206 -7.16 2.64 8.01
C CYS A 206 -7.78 1.64 8.99
N HIS A 207 -7.36 1.63 10.26
CA HIS A 207 -7.95 0.79 11.30
C HIS A 207 -9.40 1.17 11.60
N LYS A 208 -9.70 2.46 11.72
CA LYS A 208 -11.06 2.94 11.91
C LYS A 208 -11.98 2.46 10.79
N ALA A 209 -11.55 2.62 9.54
CA ALA A 209 -12.33 2.17 8.38
C ALA A 209 -12.58 0.66 8.40
N ASN A 210 -11.56 -0.15 8.71
CA ASN A 210 -11.69 -1.60 8.80
C ASN A 210 -12.65 -2.03 9.92
N ILE A 211 -12.46 -1.51 11.13
CA ILE A 211 -13.27 -1.91 12.29
C ILE A 211 -14.72 -1.47 12.12
N GLU A 212 -14.98 -0.27 11.61
CA GLU A 212 -16.33 0.17 11.32
C GLU A 212 -17.01 -0.71 10.27
N ALA A 213 -16.30 -1.09 9.21
CA ALA A 213 -16.83 -1.99 8.18
C ALA A 213 -17.11 -3.40 8.72
N LEU A 214 -16.22 -3.95 9.57
CA LEU A 214 -16.44 -5.21 10.29
C LEU A 214 -17.71 -5.15 11.14
N ARG A 215 -17.85 -4.09 11.93
CA ARG A 215 -18.98 -3.92 12.86
C ARG A 215 -20.33 -3.68 12.19
N LYS A 216 -20.33 -3.32 10.91
CA LYS A 216 -21.57 -3.25 10.10
C LYS A 216 -22.12 -4.63 9.76
N ASN A 217 -21.28 -5.68 9.75
CA ASN A 217 -21.72 -7.02 9.38
C ASN A 217 -22.20 -7.83 10.59
N PRO A 218 -23.51 -8.12 10.71
CA PRO A 218 -24.06 -8.88 11.85
C PRO A 218 -23.62 -10.36 11.86
N CYS A 219 -23.02 -10.85 10.78
CA CYS A 219 -22.49 -12.23 10.70
C CYS A 219 -21.10 -12.36 11.32
N ILE A 220 -20.42 -11.26 11.64
CA ILE A 220 -19.11 -11.25 12.27
C ILE A 220 -19.32 -11.02 13.77
N SER A 221 -18.94 -12.00 14.59
CA SER A 221 -19.16 -12.01 16.05
C SER A 221 -18.05 -11.32 16.84
N GLY A 222 -16.88 -11.13 16.23
CA GLY A 222 -15.73 -10.50 16.85
C GLY A 222 -14.59 -10.29 15.86
N TYR A 223 -13.58 -9.59 16.32
CA TYR A 223 -12.38 -9.32 15.50
C TYR A 223 -11.13 -9.28 16.37
N ASP A 224 -10.04 -9.65 15.76
CA ASP A 224 -8.69 -9.59 16.27
C ASP A 224 -7.93 -8.46 15.57
N TRP A 225 -7.58 -7.40 16.31
CA TRP A 225 -6.80 -6.27 15.79
C TRP A 225 -5.31 -6.56 15.84
N TRP A 226 -4.64 -6.50 14.75
CA TRP A 226 -3.21 -6.71 14.64
C TRP A 226 -2.46 -5.40 14.43
N LEU A 227 -1.66 -4.89 15.40
CA LEU A 227 -1.26 -5.43 16.69
C LEU A 227 -1.42 -4.42 17.83
N LEU A 228 -1.39 -4.92 19.09
CA LEU A 228 -1.22 -4.06 20.25
C LEU A 228 0.20 -3.49 20.33
N GLN A 229 1.21 -4.36 20.20
CA GLN A 229 2.64 -4.01 20.18
C GLN A 229 3.23 -4.38 18.82
N PRO A 230 4.24 -3.62 18.32
CA PRO A 230 4.80 -3.90 17.02
C PRO A 230 5.50 -5.26 17.00
N TRP A 231 5.45 -5.88 15.85
CA TRP A 231 6.29 -7.02 15.57
C TRP A 231 7.75 -6.58 15.53
N TYR A 232 8.69 -7.45 15.89
CA TYR A 232 10.10 -7.09 16.17
C TYR A 232 10.85 -6.37 15.04
N CYS A 233 10.32 -6.32 13.84
CA CYS A 233 10.93 -5.66 12.69
C CYS A 233 9.97 -4.75 11.90
N GLY A 234 8.90 -4.27 12.55
CA GLY A 234 7.95 -3.35 11.93
C GLY A 234 7.33 -2.41 12.95
N SER A 235 6.80 -1.28 12.49
CA SER A 235 6.05 -0.32 13.31
C SER A 235 4.57 -0.45 13.02
N ASN A 236 3.92 -1.42 13.63
CA ASN A 236 2.52 -1.79 13.36
C ASN A 236 1.67 -1.95 14.63
N GLY A 237 2.14 -1.43 15.76
CA GLY A 237 1.43 -1.47 17.04
C GLY A 237 0.74 -0.17 17.39
N LEU A 238 -0.31 -0.25 18.23
CA LEU A 238 -0.88 0.91 18.94
C LEU A 238 0.05 1.43 20.04
N LEU A 239 0.92 0.56 20.53
CA LEU A 239 2.00 0.87 21.44
C LEU A 239 3.31 0.64 20.73
N ASP A 240 4.37 1.29 21.17
CA ASP A 240 5.73 0.97 20.77
C ASP A 240 6.25 -0.30 21.46
N VAL A 241 7.46 -0.73 21.16
CA VAL A 241 8.07 -1.93 21.80
C VAL A 241 8.27 -1.76 23.32
N HIS A 242 8.29 -0.55 23.82
CA HIS A 242 8.40 -0.21 25.24
C HIS A 242 7.04 0.05 25.90
N ARG A 243 5.94 -0.25 25.20
CA ARG A 243 4.54 -0.06 25.64
C ARG A 243 4.14 1.41 25.83
N ARG A 244 4.86 2.35 25.22
CA ARG A 244 4.42 3.73 25.15
C ARG A 244 3.35 3.85 24.04
N PRO A 245 2.26 4.60 24.26
CA PRO A 245 1.27 4.82 23.19
C PRO A 245 1.89 5.65 22.05
N ILE A 246 1.50 5.31 20.81
CA ILE A 246 1.74 6.19 19.67
C ILE A 246 0.90 7.49 19.84
N THR A 247 0.99 8.44 18.89
CA THR A 247 0.28 9.73 18.98
C THR A 247 -1.25 9.63 18.85
N VAL A 248 -1.85 8.49 19.20
CA VAL A 248 -3.30 8.22 19.18
C VAL A 248 -3.79 8.13 20.60
N THR A 249 -4.90 8.76 20.89
CA THR A 249 -5.48 8.72 22.25
C THR A 249 -6.45 7.55 22.42
N PRO A 250 -6.60 7.02 23.64
CA PRO A 250 -7.62 6.01 23.92
C PRO A 250 -9.05 6.48 23.56
N GLU A 251 -9.33 7.77 23.68
CA GLU A 251 -10.61 8.37 23.33
C GLU A 251 -10.90 8.27 21.83
N GLU A 252 -9.90 8.54 20.99
CA GLU A 252 -10.03 8.38 19.53
C GLU A 252 -10.33 6.92 19.18
N VAL A 253 -9.62 5.97 19.79
CA VAL A 253 -9.83 4.54 19.52
C VAL A 253 -11.21 4.08 20.01
N ARG A 254 -11.67 4.51 21.19
CA ARG A 254 -12.98 4.12 21.73
C ARG A 254 -14.16 4.54 20.87
N ARG A 255 -14.02 5.57 20.02
CA ARG A 255 -15.10 6.01 19.12
C ARG A 255 -15.53 4.91 18.16
N PHE A 256 -14.60 4.10 17.66
CA PHE A 256 -14.88 3.03 16.69
C PHE A 256 -14.60 1.63 17.25
N ASN A 257 -13.87 1.50 18.36
CA ASN A 257 -13.52 0.23 19.02
C ASN A 257 -14.10 0.12 20.44
N GLY A 258 -15.22 0.77 20.70
CA GLY A 258 -15.94 0.68 21.98
C GLY A 258 -16.95 -0.48 22.05
N PRO A 259 -17.52 -0.75 23.22
CA PRO A 259 -18.56 -1.77 23.38
C PRO A 259 -19.81 -1.50 22.54
N ALA A 260 -20.25 -0.26 22.47
CA ALA A 260 -21.24 0.18 21.48
C ALA A 260 -20.60 1.21 20.55
N VAL A 261 -20.93 1.19 19.28
CA VAL A 261 -20.34 2.09 18.28
C VAL A 261 -21.42 2.60 17.33
N LEU A 262 -21.43 3.92 17.10
CA LEU A 262 -22.17 4.53 16.02
C LEU A 262 -21.41 4.32 14.72
N LEU A 263 -22.12 3.92 13.67
CA LEU A 263 -21.58 3.63 12.36
C LEU A 263 -22.32 4.47 11.32
N GLN A 264 -21.69 4.72 10.19
CA GLN A 264 -22.33 5.41 9.07
C GLN A 264 -22.12 4.65 7.75
N ASP A 265 -23.04 4.90 6.82
CA ASP A 265 -22.92 4.52 5.42
C ASP A 265 -23.36 5.67 4.51
N GLY A 266 -23.02 5.60 3.22
CA GLY A 266 -23.40 6.60 2.23
C GLY A 266 -22.58 7.89 2.22
N LEU A 267 -21.74 8.17 3.22
CA LEU A 267 -20.90 9.36 3.26
C LEU A 267 -19.70 9.22 2.33
N ARG A 268 -19.58 10.12 1.36
CA ARG A 268 -18.39 10.22 0.50
C ARG A 268 -17.29 11.03 1.18
N GLN A 269 -16.05 10.86 0.72
CA GLN A 269 -14.91 11.62 1.24
C GLN A 269 -14.85 13.05 0.67
N THR A 270 -15.38 13.25 -0.55
CA THR A 270 -15.33 14.52 -1.27
C THR A 270 -16.66 14.87 -1.91
N TYR A 271 -17.00 16.16 -1.90
CA TYR A 271 -18.21 16.75 -2.43
C TYR A 271 -17.91 18.06 -3.14
N SER A 272 -18.74 18.43 -4.11
CA SER A 272 -18.80 19.81 -4.63
C SER A 272 -19.70 20.67 -3.75
N GLY A 273 -19.42 21.96 -3.67
CA GLY A 273 -20.25 22.90 -2.90
C GLY A 273 -21.72 22.81 -3.26
N GLY A 274 -22.61 22.91 -2.26
CA GLY A 274 -24.05 22.82 -2.39
C GLY A 274 -24.60 21.43 -2.71
N GLU A 275 -23.77 20.38 -2.80
CA GLU A 275 -24.26 19.00 -2.84
C GLU A 275 -24.80 18.59 -1.46
N PRO A 276 -25.82 17.70 -1.39
CA PRO A 276 -26.23 17.12 -0.12
C PRO A 276 -25.28 15.99 0.32
N ALA A 277 -24.96 15.98 1.61
CA ALA A 277 -24.30 14.83 2.24
C ALA A 277 -25.36 13.94 2.89
N ARG A 278 -25.51 12.73 2.38
CA ARG A 278 -26.41 11.73 2.92
C ARG A 278 -25.64 10.81 3.86
N VAL A 279 -26.15 10.61 5.07
CA VAL A 279 -25.57 9.78 6.12
C VAL A 279 -26.60 8.78 6.59
N GLU A 280 -26.36 7.51 6.40
CA GLU A 280 -27.15 6.42 6.95
C GLU A 280 -26.52 5.98 8.26
N LEU A 281 -27.16 6.28 9.38
CA LEU A 281 -26.64 5.96 10.70
C LEU A 281 -27.09 4.58 11.15
N MET A 282 -26.18 3.88 11.79
CA MET A 282 -26.37 2.56 12.39
C MET A 282 -25.76 2.54 13.81
N VAL A 283 -26.16 1.59 14.63
CA VAL A 283 -25.51 1.28 15.91
C VAL A 283 -25.19 -0.20 15.99
N SER A 284 -23.94 -0.49 16.39
CA SER A 284 -23.49 -1.84 16.74
C SER A 284 -23.36 -1.92 18.26
N ASN A 285 -24.22 -2.72 18.92
CA ASN A 285 -24.28 -2.82 20.37
C ASN A 285 -23.74 -4.15 20.89
N TYR A 286 -22.54 -4.13 21.45
CA TYR A 286 -21.92 -5.24 22.16
C TYR A 286 -21.54 -4.84 23.59
N SER A 287 -22.34 -3.95 24.20
CA SER A 287 -22.07 -3.43 25.56
C SER A 287 -22.37 -4.41 26.69
N GLY A 288 -22.86 -5.60 26.39
CA GLY A 288 -23.32 -6.59 27.35
C GLY A 288 -24.76 -6.36 27.84
N THR A 289 -25.38 -5.24 27.46
CA THR A 289 -26.75 -4.89 27.89
C THR A 289 -27.56 -4.36 26.72
N ALA A 290 -28.87 -4.61 26.73
CA ALA A 290 -29.79 -3.91 25.85
C ALA A 290 -30.02 -2.50 26.40
N PHE A 291 -30.21 -1.52 25.51
CA PHE A 291 -30.71 -0.20 25.88
C PHE A 291 -32.08 0.05 25.25
N GLY A 292 -32.90 0.83 25.98
CA GLY A 292 -34.25 1.17 25.56
C GLY A 292 -34.27 2.33 24.54
N HIS A 293 -35.16 3.31 24.79
CA HIS A 293 -35.22 4.51 23.95
C HIS A 293 -34.02 5.43 24.18
N GLY A 294 -33.56 6.04 23.14
CA GLY A 294 -32.48 7.02 23.14
C GLY A 294 -32.60 8.04 22.03
N VAL A 295 -31.64 8.94 21.97
CA VAL A 295 -31.57 9.96 20.91
C VAL A 295 -30.16 9.98 20.36
N VAL A 296 -30.06 9.95 19.03
CA VAL A 296 -28.83 10.30 18.32
C VAL A 296 -28.91 11.76 17.89
N THR A 297 -27.93 12.54 18.30
CA THR A 297 -27.70 13.89 17.78
C THR A 297 -26.56 13.83 16.80
N CYS A 298 -26.80 14.31 15.58
CA CYS A 298 -25.82 14.34 14.50
C CYS A 298 -25.61 15.78 14.03
N ALA A 299 -24.38 16.27 14.07
CA ALA A 299 -24.02 17.63 13.73
C ALA A 299 -23.05 17.67 12.56
N LEU A 300 -23.30 18.59 11.61
CA LEU A 300 -22.31 19.01 10.62
C LEU A 300 -21.49 20.15 11.23
N VAL A 301 -20.18 19.98 11.27
CA VAL A 301 -19.25 20.94 11.91
C VAL A 301 -18.15 21.40 10.95
N SER A 302 -17.72 22.65 11.10
CA SER A 302 -16.56 23.24 10.41
C SER A 302 -15.70 23.99 11.42
N SER A 303 -14.43 23.65 11.50
CA SER A 303 -13.44 24.32 12.39
C SER A 303 -13.98 24.50 13.83
N GLY A 304 -14.67 23.48 14.36
CA GLY A 304 -15.27 23.51 15.70
C GLY A 304 -16.62 24.26 15.83
N GLN A 305 -17.11 24.86 14.75
CA GLN A 305 -18.42 25.50 14.72
C GLN A 305 -19.46 24.55 14.15
N THR A 306 -20.59 24.40 14.83
CA THR A 306 -21.76 23.64 14.32
C THR A 306 -22.48 24.45 13.25
N LEU A 307 -22.64 23.85 12.06
CA LEU A 307 -23.35 24.45 10.93
C LEU A 307 -24.82 24.01 10.89
N ASP A 308 -25.08 22.75 11.20
CA ASP A 308 -26.42 22.16 11.22
C ASP A 308 -26.49 21.02 12.24
N THR A 309 -27.66 20.73 12.77
CA THR A 309 -27.88 19.65 13.74
C THR A 309 -29.18 18.92 13.41
N ARG A 310 -29.13 17.60 13.42
CA ARG A 310 -30.28 16.70 13.24
C ARG A 310 -30.35 15.70 14.39
N THR A 311 -31.54 15.19 14.64
CA THR A 311 -31.77 14.17 15.68
C THR A 311 -32.56 13.00 15.11
N ILE A 312 -32.30 11.81 15.67
CA ILE A 312 -33.03 10.57 15.40
C ILE A 312 -33.45 9.97 16.75
N ASP A 313 -34.72 9.70 16.92
CA ASP A 313 -35.20 8.91 18.06
C ASP A 313 -34.83 7.42 17.82
N VAL A 314 -34.16 6.83 18.79
CA VAL A 314 -33.69 5.45 18.72
C VAL A 314 -34.58 4.58 19.58
N GLY A 315 -35.23 3.58 18.97
CA GLY A 315 -35.96 2.55 19.69
C GLY A 315 -35.02 1.53 20.36
N PRO A 316 -35.58 0.50 21.02
CA PRO A 316 -34.78 -0.49 21.72
C PRO A 316 -33.76 -1.18 20.83
N VAL A 317 -32.55 -1.39 21.36
CA VAL A 317 -31.43 -2.09 20.70
C VAL A 317 -30.94 -3.19 21.65
N ALA A 318 -31.04 -4.45 21.20
CA ALA A 318 -30.55 -5.57 22.00
C ALA A 318 -29.02 -5.64 22.01
N ASN A 319 -28.46 -6.35 22.98
CA ASN A 319 -27.05 -6.69 22.94
C ASN A 319 -26.79 -7.68 21.80
N GLY A 320 -25.76 -7.44 21.00
CA GLY A 320 -25.43 -8.19 19.80
C GLY A 320 -26.09 -7.66 18.51
N ASP A 321 -26.94 -6.64 18.60
CA ASP A 321 -27.59 -6.04 17.43
C ASP A 321 -26.65 -5.10 16.66
N VAL A 322 -26.76 -5.19 15.32
CA VAL A 322 -26.33 -4.14 14.38
C VAL A 322 -27.59 -3.57 13.76
N LYS A 323 -28.01 -2.39 14.22
CA LYS A 323 -29.32 -1.83 13.89
C LYS A 323 -29.23 -0.52 13.11
N PRO A 324 -29.88 -0.42 11.95
CA PRO A 324 -30.10 0.86 11.26
C PRO A 324 -30.93 1.80 12.15
N LEU A 325 -30.54 3.06 12.22
CA LEU A 325 -31.19 4.09 13.01
C LEU A 325 -32.01 5.03 12.13
N GLY A 326 -31.53 5.36 10.95
CA GLY A 326 -32.18 6.25 10.00
C GLY A 326 -31.19 6.93 9.08
N THR A 327 -31.73 7.71 8.15
CA THR A 327 -30.94 8.50 7.19
C THR A 327 -31.12 9.98 7.47
N LEU A 328 -30.00 10.70 7.49
CA LEU A 328 -29.96 12.16 7.59
C LEU A 328 -29.36 12.75 6.32
N GLU A 329 -29.79 13.95 5.97
CA GLU A 329 -29.25 14.70 4.86
C GLU A 329 -28.86 16.10 5.33
N PHE A 330 -27.62 16.49 5.03
CA PHE A 330 -27.06 17.80 5.34
C PHE A 330 -26.81 18.57 4.04
N ALA A 331 -27.29 19.78 3.95
CA ALA A 331 -26.91 20.69 2.88
C ALA A 331 -25.49 21.19 3.12
N LEU A 332 -24.58 20.87 2.19
CA LEU A 332 -23.21 21.34 2.30
C LEU A 332 -23.08 22.78 1.81
N PRO A 333 -22.19 23.59 2.41
CA PRO A 333 -22.02 24.98 2.01
C PRO A 333 -21.47 25.09 0.59
N ASP A 334 -21.85 26.17 -0.11
CA ASP A 334 -21.10 26.62 -1.29
C ASP A 334 -19.78 27.22 -0.81
N ALA A 335 -18.67 26.56 -1.18
CA ALA A 335 -17.34 26.96 -0.74
C ALA A 335 -16.59 27.68 -1.86
N ALA A 336 -15.93 28.80 -1.56
CA ALA A 336 -15.02 29.47 -2.47
C ALA A 336 -13.62 28.83 -2.48
N GLU A 337 -13.27 28.19 -1.39
CA GLU A 337 -12.04 27.40 -1.18
C GLU A 337 -12.41 26.06 -0.56
N PRO A 338 -11.59 25.00 -0.72
CA PRO A 338 -11.84 23.71 -0.09
C PRO A 338 -12.01 23.81 1.42
N GLN A 339 -12.99 23.11 1.96
CA GLN A 339 -13.31 23.09 3.37
C GLN A 339 -13.33 21.67 3.90
N CYS A 340 -12.63 21.45 5.00
CA CYS A 340 -12.70 20.22 5.77
C CYS A 340 -13.87 20.33 6.76
N LEU A 341 -14.86 19.47 6.61
CA LEU A 341 -16.02 19.38 7.47
C LEU A 341 -16.03 18.06 8.24
N GLY A 342 -16.75 18.03 9.36
CA GLY A 342 -16.96 16.81 10.13
C GLY A 342 -18.46 16.51 10.30
N ILE A 343 -18.81 15.24 10.23
CA ILE A 343 -20.08 14.72 10.77
C ILE A 343 -19.76 14.16 12.14
N GLN A 344 -20.33 14.72 13.19
CA GLN A 344 -20.21 14.27 14.56
C GLN A 344 -21.55 13.70 15.03
N ALA A 345 -21.55 12.43 15.46
CA ALA A 345 -22.74 11.78 15.97
C ALA A 345 -22.56 11.38 17.44
N SER A 346 -23.57 11.61 18.26
CA SER A 346 -23.60 11.19 19.67
C SER A 346 -24.93 10.51 19.99
N LEU A 347 -24.85 9.35 20.64
CA LEU A 347 -25.99 8.58 21.16
C LEU A 347 -26.08 8.73 22.69
N GLU A 348 -27.26 9.07 23.16
CA GLU A 348 -27.61 8.99 24.58
C GLU A 348 -28.80 8.04 24.77
N ALA A 349 -28.62 6.92 25.46
CA ALA A 349 -29.65 5.92 25.68
C ALA A 349 -29.43 5.15 26.98
N GLY A 350 -30.33 5.21 27.92
CA GLY A 350 -30.32 4.38 29.14
C GLY A 350 -29.05 4.52 30.00
N GLY A 351 -28.40 5.69 29.97
CA GLY A 351 -27.11 5.93 30.64
C GLY A 351 -25.88 5.60 29.80
N LEU A 352 -26.05 4.98 28.65
CA LEU A 352 -24.97 4.80 27.65
C LEU A 352 -24.77 6.14 26.95
N ARG A 353 -23.49 6.54 26.82
CA ARG A 353 -23.06 7.65 25.98
C ARG A 353 -22.00 7.15 25.01
N GLN A 354 -22.24 7.34 23.72
CA GLN A 354 -21.32 6.94 22.66
C GLN A 354 -21.24 8.02 21.60
N SER A 355 -20.07 8.28 21.07
CA SER A 355 -19.87 9.25 19.99
C SER A 355 -18.95 8.67 18.92
N ASN A 356 -19.13 9.16 17.69
CA ASN A 356 -18.23 8.91 16.57
C ASN A 356 -18.21 10.12 15.66
N ASP A 357 -17.20 10.20 14.78
CA ASP A 357 -17.05 11.29 13.83
C ASP A 357 -16.44 10.83 12.51
N TRP A 358 -16.77 11.54 11.44
CA TRP A 358 -16.27 11.27 10.09
C TRP A 358 -15.96 12.57 9.40
N THR A 359 -14.83 12.60 8.68
CA THR A 359 -14.37 13.77 7.92
C THR A 359 -14.85 13.68 6.48
N LEU A 360 -15.21 14.82 5.91
CA LEU A 360 -15.49 15.00 4.49
C LEU A 360 -14.91 16.35 4.02
N TRP A 361 -14.67 16.45 2.72
CA TRP A 361 -14.19 17.66 2.10
C TRP A 361 -15.20 18.22 1.11
N VAL A 362 -15.38 19.52 1.15
CA VAL A 362 -16.22 20.26 0.18
C VAL A 362 -15.33 21.15 -0.65
N TYR A 363 -15.37 20.94 -1.95
CA TYR A 363 -14.61 21.70 -2.93
C TYR A 363 -15.50 22.72 -3.64
N PRO A 364 -14.94 23.84 -4.12
CA PRO A 364 -15.66 24.78 -4.98
C PRO A 364 -16.28 24.09 -6.21
N LYS A 365 -17.38 24.61 -6.71
CA LYS A 365 -17.98 24.16 -7.98
C LYS A 365 -17.08 24.53 -9.16
N GLY A 366 -16.71 23.55 -9.97
CA GLY A 366 -15.89 23.72 -11.16
C GLY A 366 -14.39 23.72 -10.89
N ALA A 367 -13.61 23.88 -11.95
CA ALA A 367 -12.17 24.00 -11.83
C ALA A 367 -11.77 25.32 -11.19
N PRO A 368 -10.66 25.38 -10.44
CA PRO A 368 -10.16 26.64 -9.90
C PRO A 368 -9.96 27.66 -11.02
N ASN A 369 -10.38 28.91 -10.77
CA ASN A 369 -10.10 30.00 -11.68
C ASN A 369 -8.59 30.22 -11.74
N LEU A 370 -7.98 29.86 -12.87
CA LEU A 370 -6.59 30.21 -13.11
C LEU A 370 -6.52 31.70 -13.40
N THR A 371 -5.83 32.46 -12.57
CA THR A 371 -5.34 33.77 -12.95
C THR A 371 -4.20 33.55 -13.97
N GLN A 372 -4.57 33.27 -15.22
CA GLN A 372 -3.60 32.99 -16.27
C GLN A 372 -2.79 34.25 -16.58
N GLN A 373 -1.59 34.30 -16.07
CA GLN A 373 -0.60 35.31 -16.46
C GLN A 373 0.35 34.82 -17.55
N ALA A 374 0.29 33.53 -17.93
CA ALA A 374 1.16 32.93 -18.92
C ALA A 374 0.42 31.97 -19.87
N PRO A 375 0.86 31.80 -21.12
CA PRO A 375 0.32 30.79 -22.02
C PRO A 375 0.52 29.40 -21.42
N LEU A 376 -0.58 28.59 -21.39
CA LEU A 376 -0.58 27.19 -20.94
C LEU A 376 -0.64 26.28 -22.16
N TYR A 377 0.32 25.39 -22.30
CA TYR A 377 0.38 24.38 -23.37
C TYR A 377 0.33 22.97 -22.77
N ALA A 378 -0.38 22.07 -23.46
CA ALA A 378 -0.51 20.67 -23.06
C ALA A 378 -0.05 19.73 -24.17
N SER A 379 0.65 18.66 -23.79
CA SER A 379 0.93 17.56 -24.71
C SER A 379 -0.35 16.80 -25.09
N PRO A 380 -0.40 16.13 -26.25
CA PRO A 380 -1.60 15.44 -26.71
C PRO A 380 -2.21 14.48 -25.68
N ASP A 381 -1.37 13.76 -24.94
CA ASP A 381 -1.71 12.79 -23.92
C ASP A 381 -2.23 13.41 -22.59
N THR A 382 -2.08 14.73 -22.41
CA THR A 382 -2.58 15.47 -21.24
C THR A 382 -3.78 16.38 -21.57
N MET A 383 -4.10 16.59 -22.85
CA MET A 383 -5.14 17.52 -23.29
C MET A 383 -6.52 17.25 -22.68
N SER A 384 -6.94 15.99 -22.61
CA SER A 384 -8.26 15.63 -22.05
C SER A 384 -8.33 15.92 -20.54
N LEU A 385 -7.26 15.65 -19.82
CA LEU A 385 -7.17 15.92 -18.38
C LEU A 385 -7.19 17.43 -18.08
N LEU A 386 -6.58 18.21 -18.97
CA LEU A 386 -6.46 19.67 -18.83
C LEU A 386 -7.58 20.47 -19.49
N ALA A 387 -8.52 19.82 -20.16
CA ALA A 387 -9.62 20.50 -20.87
C ALA A 387 -10.36 21.58 -20.04
N PRO A 388 -10.62 21.39 -18.73
CA PRO A 388 -11.24 22.43 -17.91
C PRO A 388 -10.44 23.73 -17.79
N PHE A 389 -9.13 23.69 -18.06
CA PHE A 389 -8.22 24.82 -17.94
C PHE A 389 -7.90 25.49 -19.31
N LEU A 390 -8.55 25.02 -20.36
CA LEU A 390 -8.44 25.58 -21.73
C LEU A 390 -6.98 25.72 -22.23
N PRO A 391 -6.16 24.68 -22.20
CA PRO A 391 -4.79 24.75 -22.64
C PRO A 391 -4.71 24.86 -24.18
N HIS A 392 -3.62 25.47 -24.67
CA HIS A 392 -3.26 25.36 -26.07
C HIS A 392 -2.57 24.01 -26.37
N PRO A 393 -2.78 23.43 -27.56
CA PRO A 393 -1.98 22.29 -27.99
C PRO A 393 -0.50 22.64 -27.99
N MET A 394 0.34 21.70 -27.56
CA MET A 394 1.78 21.88 -27.58
C MET A 394 2.27 22.06 -29.04
N PRO A 395 3.02 23.13 -29.36
CA PRO A 395 3.51 23.34 -30.73
C PRO A 395 4.47 22.24 -31.16
N ASP A 396 4.25 21.71 -32.35
CA ASP A 396 5.17 20.75 -32.98
C ASP A 396 6.34 21.51 -33.64
N ARG A 397 7.26 21.99 -32.82
CA ARG A 397 8.47 22.71 -33.24
C ARG A 397 9.59 22.57 -32.22
N GLU A 398 10.81 22.69 -32.67
CA GLU A 398 12.00 22.53 -31.85
C GLU A 398 12.18 23.68 -30.83
N ALA A 399 11.82 24.90 -31.20
CA ALA A 399 11.86 26.06 -30.31
C ALA A 399 10.45 26.41 -29.81
N LEU A 400 10.17 26.09 -28.56
CA LEU A 400 8.89 26.40 -27.90
C LEU A 400 8.84 27.88 -27.43
N PRO A 401 7.66 28.52 -27.40
CA PRO A 401 7.47 29.84 -26.80
C PRO A 401 7.98 29.90 -25.37
N SER A 402 8.62 31.02 -24.97
CA SER A 402 9.10 31.23 -23.59
C SER A 402 8.99 32.73 -23.26
N PRO A 403 8.53 33.12 -22.04
CA PRO A 403 8.09 32.23 -20.97
C PRO A 403 6.67 31.67 -21.20
N ALA A 404 6.44 30.43 -20.78
CA ALA A 404 5.16 29.75 -20.85
C ALA A 404 5.10 28.60 -19.84
N VAL A 405 3.93 28.03 -19.61
CA VAL A 405 3.74 26.80 -18.82
C VAL A 405 3.46 25.65 -19.76
N TYR A 406 4.21 24.57 -19.59
CA TYR A 406 4.06 23.34 -20.37
C TYR A 406 3.69 22.19 -19.46
N VAL A 407 2.60 21.49 -19.77
CA VAL A 407 2.18 20.27 -19.06
C VAL A 407 2.35 19.08 -19.98
N ALA A 408 3.08 18.08 -19.51
CA ALA A 408 3.36 16.86 -20.25
C ALA A 408 3.52 15.67 -19.31
N ARG A 409 3.39 14.44 -19.85
CA ARG A 409 3.77 13.24 -19.10
C ARG A 409 5.25 12.89 -19.30
N GLN A 410 5.78 13.22 -20.45
CA GLN A 410 7.17 12.94 -20.75
C GLN A 410 7.90 14.22 -21.18
N PRO A 411 9.08 14.48 -20.64
CA PRO A 411 9.91 15.58 -21.08
C PRO A 411 10.58 15.26 -22.41
N ASN A 412 10.96 16.31 -23.13
CA ASN A 412 11.78 16.23 -24.32
C ASN A 412 12.76 17.41 -24.39
N GLY A 413 13.66 17.39 -25.37
CA GLY A 413 14.68 18.43 -25.50
C GLY A 413 14.10 19.83 -25.72
N ALA A 414 12.93 19.97 -26.34
CA ALA A 414 12.28 21.26 -26.53
C ALA A 414 11.74 21.83 -25.19
N LEU A 415 11.11 20.98 -24.38
CA LEU A 415 10.65 21.34 -23.03
C LEU A 415 11.82 21.75 -22.12
N LEU A 416 12.94 21.02 -22.16
CA LEU A 416 14.12 21.37 -21.41
C LEU A 416 14.64 22.76 -21.81
N ARG A 417 14.78 23.01 -23.11
CA ARG A 417 15.22 24.33 -23.60
C ARG A 417 14.26 25.46 -23.18
N ALA A 418 12.95 25.17 -23.18
CA ALA A 418 11.96 26.14 -22.71
C ALA A 418 12.13 26.43 -21.21
N ALA A 419 12.37 25.41 -20.38
CA ALA A 419 12.69 25.62 -18.96
C ALA A 419 13.97 26.45 -18.78
N GLU A 420 15.05 26.13 -19.48
CA GLU A 420 16.29 26.89 -19.44
C GLU A 420 16.09 28.39 -19.78
N GLN A 421 15.14 28.69 -20.66
CA GLN A 421 14.81 30.06 -21.10
C GLN A 421 13.82 30.79 -20.19
N GLY A 422 13.30 30.15 -19.14
CA GLY A 422 12.44 30.78 -18.14
C GLY A 422 10.97 30.29 -18.14
N SER A 423 10.66 29.21 -18.86
CA SER A 423 9.36 28.56 -18.80
C SER A 423 9.26 27.63 -17.57
N CYS A 424 8.05 27.31 -17.14
CA CYS A 424 7.80 26.27 -16.16
C CYS A 424 7.27 25.00 -16.85
N VAL A 425 7.93 23.86 -16.60
CA VAL A 425 7.51 22.56 -17.13
C VAL A 425 6.95 21.73 -16.00
N LEU A 426 5.67 21.32 -16.10
CA LEU A 426 4.98 20.43 -15.20
C LEU A 426 4.90 19.03 -15.82
N LEU A 427 5.58 18.07 -15.24
CA LEU A 427 5.51 16.66 -15.61
C LEU A 427 4.51 15.94 -14.70
N LEU A 428 3.51 15.27 -15.28
CA LEU A 428 2.51 14.49 -14.57
C LEU A 428 2.90 13.02 -14.41
N SER A 429 4.17 12.69 -14.53
CA SER A 429 4.73 11.39 -14.20
C SER A 429 6.25 11.48 -14.06
N PRO A 430 6.87 10.91 -13.02
CA PRO A 430 8.32 10.76 -12.95
C PRO A 430 8.85 9.60 -13.80
N ALA A 431 7.99 8.63 -14.13
CA ALA A 431 8.41 7.40 -14.76
C ALA A 431 8.99 7.59 -16.15
N GLY A 432 10.01 6.79 -16.45
CA GLY A 432 10.73 6.83 -17.72
C GLY A 432 11.83 7.88 -17.83
N VAL A 433 11.89 8.83 -16.90
CA VAL A 433 12.90 9.92 -16.86
C VAL A 433 13.78 9.80 -15.62
N PHE A 434 13.13 9.66 -14.47
CA PHE A 434 13.80 9.57 -13.18
C PHE A 434 13.52 8.19 -12.54
N PRO A 435 14.40 7.74 -11.63
CA PRO A 435 14.10 6.55 -10.85
C PRO A 435 12.77 6.74 -10.11
N ALA A 436 11.84 5.83 -10.34
CA ALA A 436 10.50 5.89 -9.77
C ALA A 436 10.07 4.53 -9.23
N ASP A 437 9.14 4.57 -8.28
CA ASP A 437 8.49 3.42 -7.69
C ASP A 437 6.98 3.69 -7.65
N CYS A 438 6.14 2.72 -7.35
CA CYS A 438 4.72 3.01 -7.15
C CYS A 438 4.38 3.01 -5.66
N THR A 439 3.25 3.63 -5.32
CA THR A 439 2.72 3.63 -3.97
C THR A 439 1.21 3.40 -3.97
N THR A 440 0.68 3.12 -2.80
CA THR A 440 -0.76 2.97 -2.55
C THR A 440 -1.20 4.00 -1.53
N PHE A 441 -2.51 4.26 -1.42
CA PHE A 441 -3.04 5.13 -0.37
C PHE A 441 -2.84 4.54 1.02
N LYS A 442 -3.20 3.28 1.21
CA LYS A 442 -3.14 2.61 2.50
C LYS A 442 -1.70 2.46 3.00
N SER A 443 -1.51 2.59 4.30
CA SER A 443 -0.30 2.06 4.93
C SER A 443 -0.40 0.54 4.99
N ALA A 444 0.67 -0.18 4.75
CA ALA A 444 0.59 -1.63 4.83
C ALA A 444 1.92 -2.27 5.23
N TRP A 445 1.81 -3.27 6.09
CA TRP A 445 2.85 -4.17 6.48
C TRP A 445 2.91 -5.36 5.52
N TRP A 446 4.03 -6.02 5.37
CA TRP A 446 4.26 -7.08 4.37
C TRP A 446 4.26 -6.60 2.90
N LEU A 447 4.09 -5.35 2.63
CA LEU A 447 3.94 -4.90 1.24
C LEU A 447 5.17 -5.16 0.39
N GLY A 448 6.35 -5.07 0.95
CA GLY A 448 7.53 -5.47 0.23
C GLY A 448 7.49 -6.92 -0.25
N VAL A 449 6.71 -7.79 0.40
CA VAL A 449 6.49 -9.18 -0.03
C VAL A 449 5.37 -9.28 -1.05
N PHE A 450 4.30 -8.46 -0.91
CA PHE A 450 3.06 -8.64 -1.66
C PHE A 450 2.79 -7.57 -2.70
N ASP A 451 3.14 -6.30 -2.44
CA ASP A 451 2.77 -5.16 -3.29
C ASP A 451 3.97 -4.34 -3.79
N GLY A 452 5.19 -4.76 -3.49
CA GLY A 452 6.40 -4.11 -4.02
C GLY A 452 6.84 -2.84 -3.31
N ASP A 453 6.00 -2.22 -2.46
CA ASP A 453 6.37 -1.04 -1.70
C ASP A 453 5.80 -1.06 -0.29
N SER A 454 6.61 -0.66 0.69
CA SER A 454 6.18 -0.46 2.07
C SER A 454 5.71 0.99 2.22
N ASN A 455 4.44 1.25 1.93
CA ASN A 455 3.88 2.58 2.15
C ASN A 455 3.52 2.79 3.64
N ALA A 456 3.95 3.91 4.19
CA ALA A 456 3.61 4.36 5.54
C ALA A 456 2.87 5.72 5.52
N GLY A 457 2.35 6.11 4.37
CA GLY A 457 1.61 7.35 4.19
C GLY A 457 2.40 8.48 3.55
N THR A 458 2.00 9.70 3.85
CA THR A 458 2.54 10.91 3.24
C THR A 458 2.90 11.94 4.31
N TYR A 459 3.86 12.80 4.01
CA TYR A 459 4.09 14.03 4.74
C TYR A 459 3.98 15.23 3.80
N VAL A 460 3.15 16.18 4.19
CA VAL A 460 2.82 17.38 3.40
C VAL A 460 3.56 18.57 3.98
N TYR A 461 4.47 19.15 3.20
CA TYR A 461 5.12 20.41 3.56
C TYR A 461 4.17 21.59 3.35
N ASP A 462 4.37 22.71 4.04
CA ASP A 462 3.63 23.94 3.73
C ASP A 462 4.05 24.47 2.37
N ASN A 463 3.15 24.41 1.40
CA ASN A 463 3.40 24.86 0.04
C ASN A 463 2.11 25.33 -0.65
N PRO A 464 2.18 26.16 -1.69
CA PRO A 464 1.02 26.73 -2.37
C PRO A 464 0.08 25.70 -2.99
N VAL A 465 0.59 24.48 -3.35
CA VAL A 465 -0.19 23.47 -4.04
C VAL A 465 -1.16 22.77 -3.08
N THR A 466 -0.68 22.38 -1.90
CA THR A 466 -1.43 21.51 -0.97
C THR A 466 -2.04 22.28 0.21
N ARG A 467 -1.70 23.56 0.38
CA ARG A 467 -2.21 24.39 1.49
C ARG A 467 -3.73 24.44 1.49
N GLY A 468 -4.33 24.08 2.63
CA GLY A 468 -5.78 24.03 2.80
C GLY A 468 -6.48 22.84 2.13
N LEU A 469 -5.72 21.86 1.61
CA LEU A 469 -6.24 20.64 0.97
C LEU A 469 -6.00 19.37 1.79
N THR A 470 -5.44 19.50 2.98
CA THR A 470 -5.12 18.40 3.87
C THR A 470 -5.46 18.78 5.32
N PRO A 471 -5.73 17.81 6.19
CA PRO A 471 -6.05 18.09 7.60
C PRO A 471 -4.84 18.58 8.42
N GLY A 472 -3.69 18.75 7.78
CA GLY A 472 -2.44 19.21 8.39
C GLY A 472 -1.35 18.14 8.35
N GLY A 473 -0.33 18.35 7.52
CA GLY A 473 0.88 17.54 7.44
C GLY A 473 0.74 16.13 6.84
N TRP A 474 -0.47 15.66 6.47
CA TRP A 474 -0.70 14.35 5.89
C TRP A 474 -1.93 14.33 4.97
N CYS A 475 -2.00 13.36 4.05
CA CYS A 475 -3.14 13.17 3.16
C CYS A 475 -4.13 12.17 3.78
N ASP A 476 -5.38 12.61 3.98
CA ASP A 476 -6.49 11.77 4.45
C ASP A 476 -7.21 11.04 3.30
N ALA A 477 -8.36 10.43 3.59
CA ALA A 477 -9.12 9.64 2.61
C ALA A 477 -9.60 10.44 1.39
N SER A 478 -9.64 11.77 1.46
CA SER A 478 -9.97 12.62 0.30
C SER A 478 -8.94 12.52 -0.83
N TRP A 479 -7.72 12.10 -0.51
CA TRP A 479 -6.62 11.89 -1.45
C TRP A 479 -6.55 10.46 -2.00
N PHE A 480 -7.49 9.58 -1.63
CA PHE A 480 -7.43 8.16 -1.98
C PHE A 480 -7.17 7.93 -3.48
N HIS A 481 -7.95 8.54 -4.35
CA HIS A 481 -7.82 8.32 -5.80
C HIS A 481 -6.57 8.95 -6.41
N LEU A 482 -6.03 10.00 -5.80
CA LEU A 482 -4.76 10.63 -6.22
C LEU A 482 -3.53 9.81 -5.81
N LEU A 483 -3.64 9.04 -4.71
CA LEU A 483 -2.53 8.28 -4.14
C LEU A 483 -2.54 6.80 -4.52
N GLN A 484 -3.72 6.24 -4.79
CA GLN A 484 -3.83 4.82 -5.16
C GLN A 484 -3.18 4.57 -6.54
N GLY A 485 -2.09 3.81 -6.55
CA GLY A 485 -1.29 3.58 -7.74
C GLY A 485 -0.52 4.81 -8.23
N ALA A 486 -0.28 5.78 -7.36
CA ALA A 486 0.57 6.92 -7.65
C ALA A 486 2.04 6.50 -7.79
N GLN A 487 2.85 7.32 -8.44
CA GLN A 487 4.27 7.09 -8.64
C GLN A 487 5.10 7.97 -7.70
N THR A 488 6.13 7.40 -7.11
CA THR A 488 7.07 8.15 -6.28
C THR A 488 8.39 8.31 -7.00
N LEU A 489 8.96 9.50 -6.94
CA LEU A 489 10.33 9.76 -7.34
C LEU A 489 11.28 9.27 -6.25
N LEU A 490 12.26 8.45 -6.61
CA LEU A 490 13.34 8.05 -5.72
C LEU A 490 14.41 9.13 -5.70
N LEU A 491 14.62 9.72 -4.55
CA LEU A 491 15.59 10.82 -4.37
C LEU A 491 16.99 10.32 -4.00
N ASP A 492 17.10 9.06 -3.57
CA ASP A 492 18.40 8.45 -3.29
C ASP A 492 19.27 8.44 -4.55
N GLY A 493 20.50 8.91 -4.40
CA GLY A 493 21.48 8.94 -5.50
C GLY A 493 21.28 10.03 -6.54
N LEU A 494 20.31 10.93 -6.39
CA LEU A 494 20.23 12.13 -7.23
C LEU A 494 21.40 13.07 -6.91
N PRO A 495 22.03 13.69 -7.92
CA PRO A 495 23.18 14.56 -7.71
C PRO A 495 22.86 15.85 -6.97
N ALA A 496 21.61 16.29 -7.05
CA ALA A 496 21.06 17.37 -6.26
C ALA A 496 19.64 17.03 -5.82
N GLN A 497 19.34 17.24 -4.55
CA GLN A 497 18.00 16.99 -4.02
C GLN A 497 17.05 18.07 -4.51
N PRO A 498 15.86 17.74 -5.05
CA PRO A 498 14.84 18.75 -5.38
C PRO A 498 14.18 19.27 -4.10
N GLU A 499 13.49 20.38 -4.23
CA GLU A 499 12.55 20.81 -3.19
C GLU A 499 11.32 19.90 -3.17
N VAL A 500 11.06 19.28 -2.02
CA VAL A 500 9.94 18.33 -1.85
C VAL A 500 8.71 19.08 -1.34
N LEU A 501 7.60 19.00 -2.06
CA LEU A 501 6.32 19.58 -1.68
C LEU A 501 5.39 18.55 -1.03
N LEU A 502 5.48 17.27 -1.47
CA LEU A 502 4.74 16.15 -0.92
C LEU A 502 5.65 14.92 -0.87
N ARG A 503 5.94 14.46 0.33
CA ARG A 503 6.79 13.29 0.58
C ARG A 503 5.96 12.02 0.66
N ALA A 504 6.45 10.94 0.08
CA ALA A 504 5.96 9.59 0.37
C ALA A 504 6.79 8.98 1.51
N LEU A 505 6.12 8.42 2.50
CA LEU A 505 6.74 7.74 3.61
C LEU A 505 6.73 6.24 3.38
N ASN A 506 7.83 5.58 3.66
CA ASN A 506 7.90 4.12 3.70
C ASN A 506 8.53 3.66 5.01
N THR A 507 8.18 2.44 5.41
CA THR A 507 8.78 1.83 6.58
C THR A 507 10.06 1.10 6.20
N HIS A 508 10.89 0.87 7.21
CA HIS A 508 11.95 -0.11 7.16
C HIS A 508 11.46 -1.40 7.85
N GLY A 509 11.73 -2.54 7.24
CA GLY A 509 11.46 -3.83 7.84
C GLY A 509 12.63 -4.78 7.58
N ALA A 510 12.93 -5.63 8.53
CA ALA A 510 13.90 -6.70 8.31
C ALA A 510 13.34 -7.73 7.33
N PRO A 511 14.18 -8.38 6.52
CA PRO A 511 13.76 -9.51 5.72
C PRO A 511 13.15 -10.57 6.65
N HIS A 512 11.99 -11.10 6.25
CA HIS A 512 11.29 -12.10 7.07
C HIS A 512 12.18 -13.35 7.21
N PRO A 513 12.54 -13.77 8.44
CA PRO A 513 13.54 -14.82 8.64
C PRO A 513 13.06 -16.19 8.12
N PHE A 514 11.79 -16.36 7.87
CA PHE A 514 11.19 -17.59 7.37
C PHE A 514 10.85 -17.54 5.87
N SER A 515 10.99 -16.38 5.22
CA SER A 515 10.78 -16.34 3.79
C SER A 515 12.00 -16.90 3.10
N ARG A 516 11.79 -17.82 2.16
CA ARG A 516 12.83 -18.20 1.19
C ARG A 516 13.25 -17.04 0.30
N TYR A 517 12.65 -15.91 0.48
CA TYR A 517 12.80 -14.66 -0.24
C TYR A 517 13.70 -13.70 0.58
N VAL A 518 14.81 -14.20 1.06
CA VAL A 518 15.83 -13.47 1.87
C VAL A 518 16.40 -12.25 1.12
N ASP A 519 16.04 -12.11 -0.16
CA ASP A 519 16.58 -11.07 -1.04
C ASP A 519 15.81 -9.75 -1.00
N PHE A 520 14.79 -9.63 -0.16
CA PHE A 520 14.04 -8.38 -0.01
C PHE A 520 14.64 -7.54 1.12
N GLU A 521 15.48 -6.61 0.76
CA GLU A 521 15.91 -5.56 1.66
C GLU A 521 14.79 -4.52 1.77
N TYR A 522 14.01 -4.59 2.86
CA TYR A 522 13.16 -3.49 3.28
C TYR A 522 14.03 -2.39 3.85
N VAL A 523 14.45 -1.51 3.00
CA VAL A 523 15.26 -0.37 3.42
C VAL A 523 14.44 0.90 3.27
N TRP A 524 14.58 1.79 4.24
CA TRP A 524 14.03 3.12 4.08
C TRP A 524 14.64 3.79 2.85
N ARG A 525 13.80 4.44 2.04
CA ARG A 525 14.19 5.19 0.85
C ARG A 525 13.66 6.60 0.92
N ASN A 526 14.43 7.54 0.43
CA ASN A 526 14.01 8.92 0.28
C ASN A 526 13.11 9.04 -0.96
N LYS A 527 11.79 9.20 -0.75
CA LYS A 527 10.77 9.20 -1.81
C LYS A 527 9.92 10.46 -1.76
N ALA A 528 9.47 10.93 -2.92
CA ALA A 528 8.53 12.04 -3.01
C ALA A 528 7.48 11.82 -4.09
N LEU A 529 6.28 12.37 -3.88
CA LEU A 529 5.16 12.38 -4.81
C LEU A 529 5.10 13.67 -5.63
N LEU A 530 5.58 14.77 -5.06
CA LEU A 530 5.59 16.07 -5.71
C LEU A 530 6.88 16.80 -5.35
N VAL A 531 7.61 17.19 -6.37
CA VAL A 531 8.89 17.91 -6.23
C VAL A 531 9.00 19.05 -7.23
N GLN A 532 9.91 19.98 -6.94
CA GLN A 532 10.29 21.02 -7.90
C GLN A 532 11.80 21.29 -7.85
N ALA A 533 12.34 21.71 -9.00
CA ALA A 533 13.73 22.12 -9.11
C ALA A 533 13.88 23.23 -10.15
N LYS A 534 14.81 24.11 -9.95
CA LYS A 534 15.22 25.13 -10.91
C LYS A 534 15.99 24.48 -12.05
N VAL A 535 15.70 24.88 -13.28
CA VAL A 535 16.44 24.49 -14.48
C VAL A 535 16.73 25.75 -15.29
N GLY A 536 17.97 26.21 -15.24
CA GLY A 536 18.37 27.48 -15.86
C GLY A 536 17.60 28.68 -15.30
N LYS A 537 16.77 29.34 -16.12
CA LYS A 537 15.95 30.50 -15.69
C LYS A 537 14.53 30.13 -15.25
N GLY A 538 14.09 28.90 -15.50
CA GLY A 538 12.75 28.42 -15.19
C GLY A 538 12.76 27.26 -14.20
N ALA A 539 11.69 26.48 -14.19
CA ALA A 539 11.48 25.41 -13.24
C ALA A 539 10.95 24.13 -13.88
N LEU A 540 11.27 23.02 -13.26
CA LEU A 540 10.68 21.71 -13.52
C LEU A 540 9.91 21.28 -12.26
N ILE A 541 8.63 20.99 -12.43
CA ILE A 541 7.77 20.42 -11.39
C ILE A 541 7.45 18.99 -11.81
N ILE A 542 7.60 18.01 -10.92
CA ILE A 542 7.28 16.62 -11.20
C ILE A 542 6.25 16.14 -10.19
N SER A 543 5.10 15.68 -10.68
CA SER A 543 4.02 15.09 -9.90
C SER A 543 3.84 13.63 -10.24
N GLY A 544 3.91 12.75 -9.25
CA GLY A 544 3.57 11.34 -9.39
C GLY A 544 2.13 11.00 -9.01
N LEU A 545 1.30 11.99 -8.69
CA LEU A 545 -0.11 11.80 -8.33
C LEU A 545 -0.91 11.18 -9.49
N ASN A 546 -1.84 10.30 -9.16
CA ASN A 546 -2.61 9.54 -10.15
C ASN A 546 -3.88 10.29 -10.60
N PHE A 547 -3.69 11.39 -11.33
CA PHE A 547 -4.79 12.21 -11.84
C PHE A 547 -5.75 11.45 -12.76
N ASP A 548 -5.29 10.43 -13.47
CA ASP A 548 -6.15 9.66 -14.38
C ASP A 548 -7.16 8.80 -13.62
N VAL A 549 -6.73 8.15 -12.55
CA VAL A 549 -7.61 7.38 -11.66
C VAL A 549 -8.58 8.33 -10.98
N ALA A 550 -8.10 9.41 -10.40
CA ALA A 550 -8.92 10.38 -9.70
C ALA A 550 -9.97 11.03 -10.63
N ALA A 551 -9.60 11.42 -11.83
CA ALA A 551 -10.53 11.99 -12.81
C ALA A 551 -11.61 10.99 -13.26
N ARG A 552 -11.26 9.70 -13.44
CA ARG A 552 -12.26 8.67 -13.79
C ARG A 552 -13.28 8.41 -12.69
N ASN A 553 -12.90 8.60 -11.44
CA ASN A 553 -13.80 8.46 -10.29
C ASN A 553 -14.69 9.69 -10.07
N GLY A 554 -14.44 10.79 -10.80
CA GLY A 554 -15.34 11.96 -10.85
C GLY A 554 -15.38 12.80 -9.57
N GLY A 555 -14.42 12.64 -8.67
CA GLY A 555 -14.30 13.46 -7.47
C GLY A 555 -13.76 14.87 -7.79
N PRO A 556 -14.20 15.92 -7.06
CA PRO A 556 -13.77 17.30 -7.31
C PRO A 556 -12.31 17.54 -6.92
N GLU A 557 -11.72 16.71 -6.05
CA GLU A 557 -10.35 16.86 -5.55
C GLU A 557 -9.31 16.81 -6.66
N ALA A 558 -9.48 15.91 -7.64
CA ALA A 558 -8.52 15.75 -8.73
C ALA A 558 -8.37 17.03 -9.56
N GLY A 559 -9.49 17.59 -10.00
CA GLY A 559 -9.52 18.84 -10.76
C GLY A 559 -8.98 20.01 -9.96
N TYR A 560 -9.28 20.06 -8.67
CA TYR A 560 -8.82 21.15 -7.81
C TYR A 560 -7.31 21.08 -7.52
N VAL A 561 -6.77 19.92 -7.17
CA VAL A 561 -5.32 19.74 -6.95
C VAL A 561 -4.54 20.00 -8.24
N LEU A 562 -5.04 19.52 -9.38
CA LEU A 562 -4.41 19.81 -10.69
C LEU A 562 -4.43 21.31 -11.00
N GLY A 563 -5.54 22.00 -10.73
CA GLY A 563 -5.65 23.45 -10.89
C GLY A 563 -4.68 24.21 -10.01
N ARG A 564 -4.48 23.77 -8.75
CA ARG A 564 -3.46 24.37 -7.86
C ARG A 564 -2.04 24.15 -8.39
N LEU A 565 -1.73 22.97 -8.94
CA LEU A 565 -0.43 22.70 -9.60
C LEU A 565 -0.21 23.64 -10.78
N ILE A 566 -1.22 23.79 -11.65
CA ILE A 566 -1.13 24.70 -12.82
C ILE A 566 -0.98 26.15 -12.36
N SER A 567 -1.76 26.59 -11.36
CA SER A 567 -1.64 27.94 -10.81
C SER A 567 -0.23 28.19 -10.25
N HIS A 568 0.32 27.20 -9.53
CA HIS A 568 1.69 27.28 -9.02
C HIS A 568 2.71 27.38 -10.16
N ALA A 569 2.56 26.57 -11.20
CA ALA A 569 3.42 26.62 -12.40
C ALA A 569 3.31 27.98 -13.14
N CYS A 570 2.08 28.54 -13.23
CA CYS A 570 1.85 29.88 -13.84
C CYS A 570 2.48 31.03 -13.02
N GLY A 571 2.73 30.80 -11.74
CA GLY A 571 3.48 31.72 -10.88
C GLY A 571 5.00 31.72 -11.13
N PHE A 572 5.50 30.87 -12.02
CA PHE A 572 6.92 30.68 -12.30
C PHE A 572 7.76 30.52 -11.02
N PRO A 573 7.57 29.43 -10.27
CA PRO A 573 8.26 29.20 -9.01
C PRO A 573 9.78 29.24 -9.23
N GLN A 574 10.49 29.73 -8.21
CA GLN A 574 11.94 29.81 -8.20
C GLN A 574 12.50 28.92 -7.07
N PRO A 575 12.53 27.59 -7.27
CA PRO A 575 13.07 26.68 -6.26
C PRO A 575 14.54 27.01 -5.96
N GLU A 576 14.96 26.79 -4.71
CA GLU A 576 16.37 26.94 -4.34
C GLU A 576 17.23 25.80 -4.93
N ALA A 577 16.67 24.59 -5.01
CA ALA A 577 17.35 23.45 -5.57
C ALA A 577 17.49 23.58 -7.08
N GLU A 578 18.72 23.53 -7.60
CA GLU A 578 19.02 23.65 -9.03
C GLU A 578 19.53 22.32 -9.59
N TRP A 579 18.90 21.86 -10.67
CA TRP A 579 19.37 20.73 -11.46
C TRP A 579 20.17 21.24 -12.66
N SER A 580 21.40 20.73 -12.78
CA SER A 580 22.26 21.09 -13.90
C SER A 580 21.66 20.66 -15.23
N ARG A 581 21.99 21.42 -16.29
CA ARG A 581 21.62 21.09 -17.66
C ARG A 581 22.04 19.68 -18.05
N GLU A 582 23.23 19.25 -17.64
CA GLU A 582 23.78 17.93 -17.95
C GLU A 582 22.96 16.82 -17.29
N PHE A 583 22.59 17.00 -16.03
CA PHE A 583 21.73 16.05 -15.33
C PHE A 583 20.36 15.89 -16.02
N VAL A 584 19.71 17.00 -16.35
CA VAL A 584 18.39 16.97 -16.98
C VAL A 584 18.50 16.42 -18.41
N LYS A 585 19.59 16.70 -19.13
CA LYS A 585 19.86 16.12 -20.44
C LYS A 585 20.07 14.62 -20.37
N ASP A 586 20.82 14.10 -19.41
CA ASP A 586 21.01 12.67 -19.18
C ASP A 586 19.67 11.98 -18.87
N ALA A 587 18.83 12.60 -18.03
CA ALA A 587 17.49 12.10 -17.75
C ALA A 587 16.61 12.07 -19.00
N LEU A 588 16.71 13.09 -19.89
CA LEU A 588 15.99 13.14 -21.16
C LEU A 588 16.50 12.11 -22.17
N GLU A 589 17.79 11.87 -22.23
CA GLU A 589 18.35 10.82 -23.09
C GLU A 589 17.84 9.45 -22.66
N LYS A 590 17.68 9.24 -21.36
CA LYS A 590 17.03 8.05 -20.80
C LYS A 590 15.54 7.96 -21.17
N SER A 591 14.81 9.07 -21.21
CA SER A 591 13.39 9.10 -21.61
C SER A 591 13.18 8.93 -23.11
N ALA A 592 14.11 9.43 -23.95
CA ALA A 592 14.07 9.27 -25.41
C ALA A 592 14.31 7.82 -25.86
N PHE A 593 14.41 6.92 -24.93
CA PHE A 593 14.76 5.53 -25.08
C PHE A 593 13.69 4.69 -25.80
N ALA A 594 12.40 4.98 -25.66
CA ALA A 594 11.34 4.24 -26.37
C ALA A 594 11.37 4.54 -27.86
N LYS A 595 12.28 3.85 -28.57
CA LYS A 595 12.42 3.97 -30.03
C LYS A 595 11.50 2.96 -30.71
N GLY A 596 10.61 3.42 -31.56
CA GLY A 596 9.72 2.59 -32.37
C GLY A 596 8.47 2.10 -31.65
N PRO A 597 7.58 1.38 -32.34
CA PRO A 597 6.35 0.85 -31.80
C PRO A 597 6.59 -0.10 -30.62
N LEU A 598 5.70 -0.06 -29.65
CA LEU A 598 5.71 -0.99 -28.53
C LEU A 598 5.15 -2.35 -28.94
N VAL A 599 5.83 -3.40 -28.52
CA VAL A 599 5.47 -4.79 -28.82
C VAL A 599 5.39 -5.55 -27.50
N SER A 600 4.35 -6.37 -27.31
CA SER A 600 4.33 -7.27 -26.17
C SER A 600 5.55 -8.18 -26.20
N GLY A 601 6.36 -8.10 -25.16
CA GLY A 601 7.58 -8.88 -25.02
C GLY A 601 7.37 -10.32 -24.57
N PHE A 602 6.12 -10.73 -24.31
CA PHE A 602 5.81 -12.10 -23.91
C PHE A 602 4.57 -12.63 -24.65
N SER A 603 4.75 -13.67 -25.45
CA SER A 603 3.68 -14.42 -26.06
C SER A 603 3.64 -15.86 -25.51
N ARG A 604 4.79 -16.52 -25.46
CA ARG A 604 4.90 -17.87 -24.87
C ARG A 604 6.31 -18.14 -24.34
N LEU A 605 6.40 -18.97 -23.31
CA LEU A 605 7.67 -19.48 -22.79
C LEU A 605 8.25 -20.51 -23.76
N LEU A 606 9.54 -20.39 -24.07
CA LEU A 606 10.29 -21.36 -24.87
C LEU A 606 11.16 -22.26 -24.01
N TYR A 607 11.82 -21.70 -23.02
CA TYR A 607 12.74 -22.42 -22.14
C TYR A 607 12.87 -21.74 -20.79
N HIS A 608 12.96 -22.53 -19.74
CA HIS A 608 13.32 -22.06 -18.41
C HIS A 608 14.18 -23.08 -17.66
N LYS A 609 15.30 -22.62 -17.12
CA LYS A 609 16.08 -23.33 -16.10
C LYS A 609 16.39 -22.34 -14.98
N GLY A 610 15.78 -22.56 -13.83
CA GLY A 610 15.82 -21.67 -12.68
C GLY A 610 14.72 -22.03 -11.70
N GLU A 611 14.32 -21.07 -10.90
CA GLU A 611 13.21 -21.23 -9.97
C GLU A 611 11.89 -20.83 -10.64
N GLU A 612 10.85 -21.58 -10.42
CA GLU A 612 9.50 -21.26 -10.80
C GLU A 612 8.74 -20.87 -9.54
N ALA A 613 8.40 -19.60 -9.41
CA ALA A 613 7.52 -19.15 -8.37
C ALA A 613 6.08 -19.53 -8.76
N ARG A 614 5.67 -20.74 -8.44
CA ARG A 614 4.25 -21.12 -8.50
C ARG A 614 3.62 -20.70 -7.19
N GLY A 615 2.72 -19.77 -7.29
CA GLY A 615 1.96 -19.37 -6.16
C GLY A 615 0.96 -20.40 -5.72
N GLN A 616 0.64 -20.40 -4.43
CA GLN A 616 -0.34 -21.30 -3.80
C GLN A 616 -1.69 -20.61 -3.54
N SER A 617 -1.79 -19.31 -3.80
CA SER A 617 -3.02 -18.53 -3.66
C SER A 617 -3.53 -18.01 -5.01
N TYR A 618 -4.72 -17.46 -5.03
CA TYR A 618 -5.30 -16.85 -6.24
C TYR A 618 -4.47 -15.68 -6.80
N ARG A 619 -3.76 -14.97 -5.94
CA ARG A 619 -2.82 -13.90 -6.32
C ARG A 619 -1.53 -14.44 -6.92
N GLU A 620 -1.15 -15.63 -6.53
CA GLU A 620 0.02 -16.33 -7.01
C GLU A 620 -0.12 -16.83 -8.45
N ARG A 621 -1.33 -17.04 -8.94
CA ARG A 621 -1.56 -17.35 -10.37
C ARG A 621 -1.14 -16.17 -11.25
N ASP A 622 -1.33 -14.96 -10.76
CA ASP A 622 -1.01 -13.73 -11.48
C ASP A 622 0.45 -13.31 -11.29
N ALA A 623 1.13 -13.90 -10.32
CA ALA A 623 2.52 -13.59 -9.95
C ALA A 623 3.51 -14.72 -10.26
N ALA A 624 3.12 -15.74 -11.03
CA ALA A 624 4.07 -16.77 -11.43
C ALA A 624 5.22 -16.10 -12.20
N ALA A 625 6.38 -16.05 -11.56
CA ALA A 625 7.58 -15.51 -12.14
C ALA A 625 8.56 -16.63 -12.42
N TYR A 626 9.13 -16.62 -13.59
CA TYR A 626 10.28 -17.44 -13.92
C TYR A 626 11.52 -16.70 -13.44
N ARG A 627 12.20 -17.25 -12.42
CA ARG A 627 13.37 -16.62 -11.81
C ARG A 627 14.64 -17.33 -12.21
N ILE A 628 15.67 -16.56 -12.54
CA ILE A 628 17.02 -17.03 -12.78
C ILE A 628 17.95 -16.32 -11.80
N ARG A 629 18.74 -17.10 -11.02
CA ARG A 629 19.67 -16.57 -10.04
C ARG A 629 21.00 -16.20 -10.69
N GLN A 630 21.59 -15.12 -10.22
CA GLN A 630 22.86 -14.61 -10.76
C GLN A 630 24.04 -15.53 -10.45
N GLU A 631 24.05 -16.16 -9.28
CA GLU A 631 25.10 -17.11 -8.86
C GLU A 631 25.09 -18.44 -9.62
N GLU A 632 24.02 -18.73 -10.33
CA GLU A 632 23.84 -20.01 -11.05
C GLU A 632 24.10 -19.82 -12.56
N PRO A 633 25.30 -20.13 -13.05
CA PRO A 633 25.70 -19.81 -14.43
C PRO A 633 24.92 -20.55 -15.52
N LEU A 634 24.19 -21.61 -15.16
CA LEU A 634 23.33 -22.37 -16.08
C LEU A 634 21.88 -21.90 -16.10
N HIS A 635 21.51 -20.97 -15.21
CA HIS A 635 20.15 -20.44 -15.19
C HIS A 635 19.90 -19.54 -16.40
N ARG A 636 18.77 -19.78 -17.05
CA ARG A 636 18.30 -18.95 -18.19
C ARG A 636 16.80 -19.07 -18.38
N VAL A 637 16.22 -18.02 -18.95
CA VAL A 637 14.82 -17.99 -19.40
C VAL A 637 14.78 -17.47 -20.85
N GLU A 638 13.95 -18.08 -21.68
CA GLU A 638 13.73 -17.66 -23.06
C GLU A 638 12.25 -17.71 -23.41
N TRP A 639 11.79 -16.70 -24.12
CA TRP A 639 10.38 -16.57 -24.53
C TRP A 639 10.24 -15.96 -25.92
N GLU A 640 9.06 -16.07 -26.51
CA GLU A 640 8.66 -15.37 -27.72
C GLU A 640 7.89 -14.11 -27.40
N SER A 641 8.12 -13.06 -28.17
CA SER A 641 7.31 -11.84 -28.20
C SER A 641 6.08 -11.99 -29.09
N ALA A 642 5.19 -11.00 -29.10
CA ALA A 642 4.30 -10.77 -30.23
C ALA A 642 5.10 -10.47 -31.51
N PRO A 643 4.48 -10.56 -32.72
CA PRO A 643 5.15 -10.25 -33.96
C PRO A 643 5.71 -8.83 -34.00
N ALA A 644 6.95 -8.70 -34.44
CA ALA A 644 7.63 -7.41 -34.53
C ALA A 644 7.02 -6.54 -35.67
N PRO A 645 6.97 -5.21 -35.52
CA PRO A 645 6.42 -4.31 -36.51
C PRO A 645 7.35 -4.14 -37.71
N ASP A 646 6.82 -3.66 -38.84
CA ASP A 646 7.67 -3.16 -39.94
C ASP A 646 8.06 -1.71 -39.67
N ALA A 647 9.10 -1.54 -38.89
CA ALA A 647 9.64 -0.25 -38.49
C ALA A 647 11.16 -0.34 -38.32
N PRO A 648 11.88 0.77 -38.35
CA PRO A 648 13.34 0.77 -38.16
C PRO A 648 13.76 0.38 -36.75
N TRP A 649 12.84 0.44 -35.79
CA TRP A 649 13.02 0.08 -34.38
C TRP A 649 11.79 -0.63 -33.84
N ALA A 650 12.00 -1.48 -32.83
CA ALA A 650 10.94 -2.03 -32.00
C ALA A 650 11.32 -1.92 -30.52
N THR A 651 10.34 -1.62 -29.67
CA THR A 651 10.51 -1.64 -28.22
C THR A 651 9.67 -2.77 -27.63
N PHE A 652 10.32 -3.85 -27.24
CA PHE A 652 9.68 -4.99 -26.60
C PHE A 652 9.44 -4.68 -25.12
N VAL A 653 8.18 -4.77 -24.68
CA VAL A 653 7.77 -4.49 -23.30
C VAL A 653 7.37 -5.78 -22.62
N PHE A 654 8.00 -6.11 -21.50
CA PHE A 654 7.68 -7.29 -20.72
C PHE A 654 7.73 -6.98 -19.23
N ALA A 655 6.87 -7.68 -18.48
CA ALA A 655 6.80 -7.54 -17.04
C ALA A 655 7.82 -8.45 -16.34
N GLY A 656 8.39 -7.95 -15.28
CA GLY A 656 9.35 -8.70 -14.47
C GLY A 656 9.91 -7.86 -13.33
N GLY A 657 10.97 -8.35 -12.71
CA GLY A 657 11.59 -7.61 -11.62
C GLY A 657 12.87 -8.24 -11.13
N PHE A 658 13.53 -7.51 -10.26
CA PHE A 658 14.71 -7.95 -9.54
C PHE A 658 14.81 -7.23 -8.18
N PRO A 659 15.50 -7.81 -7.17
CA PRO A 659 15.74 -7.12 -5.92
C PRO A 659 16.72 -5.96 -6.15
N PHE A 660 16.40 -4.80 -5.58
CA PHE A 660 17.38 -3.73 -5.47
C PHE A 660 18.29 -4.00 -4.28
N THR A 661 19.60 -4.13 -4.53
CA THR A 661 20.59 -4.39 -3.50
C THR A 661 21.74 -3.38 -3.56
N GLU A 662 22.33 -3.07 -2.41
CA GLU A 662 23.56 -2.28 -2.28
C GLU A 662 24.68 -3.15 -1.72
N PRO A 663 25.93 -2.87 -2.07
CA PRO A 663 26.44 -1.94 -3.08
C PRO A 663 26.23 -2.42 -4.52
N PRO A 664 26.42 -1.56 -5.54
CA PRO A 664 26.40 -1.97 -6.94
C PRO A 664 27.43 -3.05 -7.20
N LEU A 665 27.07 -3.98 -8.08
CA LEU A 665 27.93 -5.09 -8.46
C LEU A 665 29.15 -4.63 -9.24
N LYS A 666 30.24 -5.35 -9.09
CA LYS A 666 31.45 -5.13 -9.89
C LYS A 666 31.29 -5.60 -11.32
N ASN A 667 30.44 -6.59 -11.59
CA ASN A 667 30.22 -7.16 -12.91
C ASN A 667 28.74 -7.35 -13.21
N PRO A 668 28.29 -7.13 -14.48
CA PRO A 668 26.93 -7.45 -14.91
C PRO A 668 26.61 -8.92 -14.67
N GLY A 669 25.46 -9.18 -14.04
CA GLY A 669 25.04 -10.53 -13.64
C GLY A 669 24.27 -11.29 -14.70
N PHE A 670 23.75 -10.58 -15.71
CA PHE A 670 22.87 -11.16 -16.73
C PHE A 670 23.26 -10.69 -18.11
N THR A 671 23.05 -11.57 -19.10
CA THR A 671 23.13 -11.23 -20.53
C THR A 671 21.75 -11.37 -21.15
N LEU A 672 21.28 -10.33 -21.84
CA LEU A 672 20.07 -10.33 -22.64
C LEU A 672 20.39 -10.64 -24.09
N THR A 673 19.57 -11.49 -24.72
CA THR A 673 19.72 -11.92 -26.12
C THR A 673 18.43 -11.68 -26.88
N VAL A 674 18.54 -11.32 -28.18
CA VAL A 674 17.42 -11.25 -29.12
C VAL A 674 17.76 -12.15 -30.32
N ASN A 675 16.88 -13.08 -30.65
CA ASN A 675 17.05 -14.09 -31.67
C ASN A 675 18.39 -14.84 -31.60
N GLY A 676 18.87 -15.06 -30.36
CA GLY A 676 20.14 -15.74 -30.08
C GLY A 676 21.39 -14.83 -30.10
N HIS A 677 21.26 -13.59 -30.51
CA HIS A 677 22.37 -12.62 -30.51
C HIS A 677 22.46 -11.92 -29.17
N PRO A 678 23.60 -11.89 -28.48
CA PRO A 678 23.80 -11.11 -27.27
C PRO A 678 23.70 -9.61 -27.54
N VAL A 679 22.77 -8.93 -26.91
CA VAL A 679 22.49 -7.52 -27.15
C VAL A 679 23.17 -6.66 -26.09
N LEU A 680 22.95 -6.98 -24.82
CA LEU A 680 23.52 -6.23 -23.70
C LEU A 680 23.73 -7.10 -22.45
N ASP A 681 24.60 -6.63 -21.59
CA ASP A 681 24.77 -7.15 -20.24
C ASP A 681 24.16 -6.16 -19.24
N PHE A 682 23.48 -6.67 -18.22
CA PHE A 682 22.87 -5.84 -17.17
C PHE A 682 23.02 -6.49 -15.80
N ASP A 683 22.90 -5.68 -14.79
CA ASP A 683 22.87 -6.14 -13.40
C ASP A 683 21.61 -5.62 -12.70
N THR A 684 21.46 -6.02 -11.44
CA THR A 684 20.33 -5.63 -10.59
C THR A 684 20.74 -4.57 -9.58
N SER A 685 21.64 -3.67 -9.96
CA SER A 685 22.08 -2.59 -9.08
C SER A 685 20.95 -1.58 -8.83
N LYS A 686 20.87 -1.08 -7.61
CA LYS A 686 19.81 -0.23 -7.10
C LYS A 686 19.64 1.10 -7.84
N THR A 687 20.72 1.60 -8.41
CA THR A 687 20.75 2.94 -9.00
C THR A 687 20.66 2.93 -10.51
N GLN A 688 20.91 1.79 -11.15
CA GLN A 688 20.92 1.69 -12.60
C GLN A 688 19.59 1.11 -13.09
N THR A 689 18.88 1.88 -13.86
CA THR A 689 17.61 1.48 -14.51
C THR A 689 17.71 1.47 -16.03
N LEU A 690 18.83 1.93 -16.59
CA LEU A 690 19.09 1.96 -18.03
C LEU A 690 20.44 1.32 -18.34
N TRP A 691 20.46 0.38 -19.26
CA TRP A 691 21.64 -0.29 -19.77
C TRP A 691 21.73 -0.14 -21.28
N GLN A 692 22.90 0.20 -21.80
CA GLN A 692 23.19 0.34 -23.22
C GLN A 692 23.70 -0.97 -23.81
N GLY A 693 23.30 -1.23 -25.05
CA GLY A 693 23.78 -2.37 -25.81
C GLY A 693 25.22 -2.22 -26.27
N LYS A 694 25.88 -3.35 -26.50
CA LYS A 694 27.25 -3.40 -27.07
C LYS A 694 27.34 -2.84 -28.46
N ASP A 695 26.22 -2.80 -29.20
CA ASP A 695 26.07 -2.21 -30.49
C ASP A 695 25.96 -0.66 -30.47
N GLY A 696 25.93 -0.06 -29.28
CA GLY A 696 25.75 1.37 -29.10
C GLY A 696 24.36 1.89 -29.50
N GLN A 697 23.44 1.00 -29.87
CA GLN A 697 22.12 1.34 -30.38
C GLN A 697 21.00 0.75 -29.52
N SER A 698 21.09 -0.55 -29.18
CA SER A 698 20.10 -1.23 -28.32
C SER A 698 20.20 -0.75 -26.91
N ALA A 699 19.08 -0.80 -26.18
CA ALA A 699 19.07 -0.45 -24.78
C ALA A 699 17.93 -1.15 -24.01
N LEU A 700 18.11 -1.32 -22.71
CA LEU A 700 17.12 -1.85 -21.79
C LEU A 700 16.84 -0.82 -20.70
N LEU A 701 15.59 -0.44 -20.56
CA LEU A 701 15.11 0.39 -19.46
C LEU A 701 14.25 -0.46 -18.53
N TYR A 702 14.45 -0.36 -17.23
CA TYR A 702 13.57 -0.92 -16.20
C TYR A 702 12.83 0.19 -15.48
N VAL A 703 11.51 0.06 -15.41
CA VAL A 703 10.63 0.98 -14.69
C VAL A 703 9.93 0.19 -13.60
N PRO A 704 10.32 0.35 -12.33
CA PRO A 704 9.74 -0.39 -11.22
C PRO A 704 8.31 0.05 -10.91
N GLY A 705 7.53 -0.86 -10.31
CA GLY A 705 6.27 -0.52 -9.66
C GLY A 705 5.05 -0.38 -10.56
N HIS A 706 5.08 -0.80 -11.83
CA HIS A 706 3.95 -0.65 -12.76
C HIS A 706 3.12 -1.90 -12.99
N VAL A 707 3.50 -3.02 -12.40
CA VAL A 707 2.77 -4.28 -12.55
C VAL A 707 1.93 -4.49 -11.30
N GLN A 708 0.71 -4.97 -11.46
CA GLN A 708 -0.17 -5.39 -10.37
C GLN A 708 0.59 -6.22 -9.34
N PRO A 709 0.15 -6.22 -8.06
CA PRO A 709 0.89 -6.84 -6.96
C PRO A 709 1.46 -8.18 -7.37
N SER A 710 2.75 -8.23 -7.54
CA SER A 710 3.48 -9.48 -7.72
C SER A 710 4.21 -9.76 -6.42
N TRP A 711 4.50 -11.03 -6.18
CA TRP A 711 5.31 -11.47 -5.04
C TRP A 711 6.74 -10.94 -5.05
N SER A 712 7.05 -10.04 -5.95
CA SER A 712 8.32 -9.34 -6.07
C SER A 712 8.10 -7.88 -5.69
N ALA A 713 8.74 -7.46 -4.61
CA ALA A 713 8.78 -6.06 -4.18
C ALA A 713 9.26 -5.08 -5.27
N THR A 714 9.81 -5.61 -6.34
CA THR A 714 10.45 -4.86 -7.41
C THR A 714 9.86 -5.20 -8.77
N ALA A 715 8.61 -5.68 -8.79
CA ALA A 715 7.91 -5.89 -10.04
C ALA A 715 7.75 -4.57 -10.82
N GLY A 716 7.98 -4.64 -12.12
CA GLY A 716 7.92 -3.50 -12.99
C GLY A 716 7.89 -3.89 -14.47
N LEU A 717 8.20 -2.94 -15.32
CA LEU A 717 8.25 -3.14 -16.75
C LEU A 717 9.66 -2.95 -17.27
N PHE A 718 10.06 -3.84 -18.16
CA PHE A 718 11.27 -3.71 -18.98
C PHE A 718 10.90 -3.25 -20.35
N TYR A 719 11.64 -2.29 -20.88
CA TYR A 719 11.54 -1.77 -22.23
C TYR A 719 12.86 -2.06 -22.94
N LEU A 720 12.83 -2.97 -23.90
CA LEU A 720 13.98 -3.35 -24.71
C LEU A 720 13.86 -2.75 -26.11
N ALA A 721 14.56 -1.66 -26.36
CA ALA A 721 14.63 -1.06 -27.70
C ALA A 721 15.75 -1.72 -28.52
N VAL A 722 15.42 -2.19 -29.72
CA VAL A 722 16.38 -2.79 -30.65
C VAL A 722 16.16 -2.29 -32.07
N PRO A 723 17.24 -2.15 -32.87
CA PRO A 723 17.16 -1.80 -34.27
C PRO A 723 16.65 -2.97 -35.14
N LYS A 724 16.17 -2.67 -36.34
CA LYS A 724 15.60 -3.63 -37.30
C LYS A 724 16.52 -4.80 -37.65
N ASP A 725 17.82 -4.65 -37.55
CA ASP A 725 18.80 -5.71 -37.81
C ASP A 725 18.67 -6.91 -36.87
N LEU A 726 18.05 -6.74 -35.72
CA LEU A 726 17.85 -7.79 -34.70
C LEU A 726 16.49 -8.49 -34.78
N PHE A 727 15.56 -8.04 -35.64
CA PHE A 727 14.24 -8.66 -35.81
C PHE A 727 13.76 -8.67 -37.25
N ALA A 728 12.81 -9.54 -37.56
CA ALA A 728 12.15 -9.60 -38.86
C ALA A 728 10.69 -9.12 -38.74
N PRO A 729 10.22 -8.19 -39.59
CA PRO A 729 8.83 -7.74 -39.58
C PRO A 729 7.82 -8.88 -39.70
N GLY A 730 6.74 -8.80 -38.91
CA GLY A 730 5.67 -9.80 -38.88
C GLY A 730 6.03 -11.13 -38.20
N LYS A 731 7.24 -11.27 -37.65
CA LYS A 731 7.66 -12.49 -36.94
C LYS A 731 7.88 -12.19 -35.45
N PRO A 732 7.53 -13.17 -34.55
CA PRO A 732 7.90 -13.10 -33.18
C PRO A 732 9.42 -13.06 -32.99
N CYS A 733 9.90 -12.34 -31.97
CA CYS A 733 11.30 -12.36 -31.56
C CYS A 733 11.48 -13.34 -30.40
N ARG A 734 12.56 -14.11 -30.45
CA ARG A 734 13.03 -14.91 -29.31
C ARG A 734 13.89 -14.02 -28.42
N ILE A 735 13.38 -13.71 -27.24
CA ILE A 735 14.09 -12.92 -26.23
C ILE A 735 14.58 -13.88 -25.15
N GLY A 736 15.78 -13.67 -24.66
CA GLY A 736 16.35 -14.53 -23.64
C GLY A 736 17.19 -13.75 -22.61
N VAL A 737 17.16 -14.20 -21.38
CA VAL A 737 18.02 -13.71 -20.31
C VAL A 737 18.76 -14.91 -19.70
N ARG A 738 20.07 -14.82 -19.58
CA ARG A 738 20.91 -15.84 -18.97
C ARG A 738 21.76 -15.26 -17.85
N SER A 739 21.93 -16.04 -16.80
CA SER A 739 22.87 -15.72 -15.72
C SER A 739 24.33 -15.80 -16.22
N ARG A 740 25.19 -14.97 -15.64
CA ARG A 740 26.65 -14.99 -15.88
C ARG A 740 27.43 -15.65 -14.76
N GLY A 741 26.75 -16.05 -13.67
CA GLY A 741 27.37 -16.68 -12.53
C GLY A 741 28.29 -15.74 -11.75
N SER A 742 27.72 -14.92 -10.88
CA SER A 742 28.46 -14.08 -9.94
C SER A 742 27.68 -13.92 -8.63
N ASP A 743 27.76 -12.88 -7.92
CA ASP A 743 27.27 -12.57 -6.58
C ASP A 743 25.97 -13.25 -6.09
N ARG A 744 25.96 -13.62 -4.83
CA ARG A 744 24.81 -14.28 -4.18
C ARG A 744 23.60 -13.36 -3.98
N GLY A 745 22.42 -13.96 -3.93
CA GLY A 745 21.19 -13.31 -3.50
C GLY A 745 20.50 -12.47 -4.57
N ARG A 746 20.93 -12.50 -5.84
CA ARG A 746 20.36 -11.72 -6.92
C ARG A 746 19.69 -12.58 -7.97
N TYR A 747 18.57 -12.08 -8.49
CA TYR A 747 17.84 -12.77 -9.54
C TYR A 747 17.23 -11.77 -10.55
N PHE A 748 16.94 -12.27 -11.73
CA PHE A 748 16.03 -11.68 -12.68
C PHE A 748 14.76 -12.52 -12.70
N GLY A 749 13.59 -11.87 -12.58
CA GLY A 749 12.28 -12.50 -12.67
C GLY A 749 11.53 -12.03 -13.91
N LEU A 750 10.91 -12.96 -14.65
CA LEU A 750 9.98 -12.70 -15.74
C LEU A 750 8.56 -13.04 -15.26
N ASN A 751 7.62 -12.08 -15.36
CA ASN A 751 6.21 -12.31 -15.09
C ASN A 751 5.42 -12.39 -16.41
N PRO A 752 5.06 -13.60 -16.88
CA PRO A 752 4.37 -13.78 -18.14
C PRO A 752 2.87 -13.45 -18.11
N TYR A 753 2.31 -13.29 -16.92
CA TYR A 753 0.86 -13.15 -16.73
C TYR A 753 0.42 -11.72 -16.45
N ALA A 754 1.36 -10.79 -16.32
CA ALA A 754 1.00 -9.40 -16.13
C ALA A 754 0.43 -8.83 -17.44
N ASP A 755 -0.76 -8.23 -17.35
CA ASP A 755 -1.33 -7.49 -18.47
C ASP A 755 -0.60 -6.16 -18.63
N ILE A 756 0.36 -6.16 -19.54
CA ILE A 756 1.23 -5.03 -19.83
C ILE A 756 0.43 -3.82 -20.31
N LEU A 757 -0.69 -4.04 -20.99
CA LEU A 757 -1.53 -2.98 -21.55
C LEU A 757 -2.38 -2.29 -20.48
N GLN A 758 -2.68 -2.97 -19.34
CA GLN A 758 -3.40 -2.40 -18.20
C GLN A 758 -2.49 -1.68 -17.22
N ALA A 759 -1.21 -1.88 -17.29
CA ALA A 759 -0.23 -1.32 -16.35
C ALA A 759 -0.03 0.21 -16.45
N GLY A 760 -0.86 0.91 -17.20
CA GLY A 760 -0.99 2.39 -17.11
C GLY A 760 0.24 3.20 -17.52
N PHE A 761 1.15 2.63 -18.31
CA PHE A 761 2.23 3.44 -18.88
C PHE A 761 1.63 4.39 -19.92
N PRO A 762 1.95 5.68 -19.89
CA PRO A 762 1.45 6.66 -20.86
C PRO A 762 2.23 6.55 -22.18
N CYS A 763 2.31 5.37 -22.75
CA CYS A 763 2.78 5.16 -24.09
C CYS A 763 1.59 4.78 -24.95
N GLU A 764 1.01 5.79 -25.56
CA GLU A 764 0.09 5.73 -26.69
C GLU A 764 -1.12 4.76 -26.57
N ARG A 765 -2.23 5.30 -26.21
CA ARG A 765 -3.48 5.06 -26.93
C ARG A 765 -3.86 6.29 -27.73
#